data_91dba323715b9986739059a209259d28
#
_entry.id   91dba323715b9986739059a209259d28
#
_cell.length_a   1.000
_cell.length_b   1.000
_cell.length_c   1.000
_cell.angle_alpha   90.00
_cell.angle_beta   90.00
_cell.angle_gamma   90.00
#
_symmetry.space_group_name_H-M   'P 1'
#
loop_
_entity.id
_entity.type
_entity.pdbx_description
1 polymer ?
#
loop_
_entity_poly.entity_id
_entity_poly.type
_entity_poly.pdbx_seq_one_letter_code
_entity_poly.pdbx_strand_id
1 'polypeptide(L)'
;MSDNEKSTQTEEPNFRYNAALAQDIENKWQKIWDEQGTFWAANVNGDLKDGKGRNAEGRTAYFAMDMFPYPSGKGLHVGHPLGYLASDVVSRYHRMKGENVLHAMGYDAFGLPAEQYAVQTGQHPRVTTEANIANMSRQLHRMGLSFDNRRTFATIDPGYVRWTQWIFSRIYDSWYDEDATNPSGSKGSARPIAELVAKFESGEKAIPGHESDGKQWSDLTDAEQQDILNDFRLAYISKSPVNWCPGLGTVLANEEVTAEGKSERGNFPVFQRELRQWSMRITKYGHRLIADLDGINWPEKVKLMQRNWIGESHGASVHFTVATADGDKDMEIYTTRPDTLFGTTFAVVSPEHHLLENVPAEWPADVPEDWKGGYANPVEAVKAYRLAAEAKTAKDRVNEAGEKTGLFTGLYATNPITGAKLPLFTADYVLMDYGTGAIMAVPGGDQRDYDFAVKFGLPVIYTVTPLPDSGDDLANYEGKAPFVSHDGIVINSSVEATEAKGDALSLNGLRVDDAIAKVNAWLESAGVGKGTVSYRLRDWLFSRQRYWGEPFPIVYGEDGTPHLLPDSALPINLPDVPDYEPRTFDPMDAESNPEAPLSRNEDWVKVELDLGDGKKTYYRDTNTMPNWAGSCWYYMRYIDPTDTKNMVEKDEFDYWMGPNHNKYSGDEGGVDLYIGGVEHAVLHLLYSRFWHKVLFDLGYVDSAEPFHKLFNQGMIQAYAYTDDRGQYVPADEVVEGPADASGEPTFTWNGEHANREFGKMGKSLKNIVTPDYMYENYGADTFRLYEMSMGPLDESRPWNTRNVVGGMRFLQRLWRNVVDETTGQAHVTEDTPDEKTLKLLNNTIAEVTAEMEGMRPNTAIAKLIVLNNHLTGLKAVPRAAVEPLILMLAPIAPHICEEMWSKLGHAESLSAEPWPVADERYVGHDTVTAVVQIKGKVRAKLEVPVDIDPADLEKQALAAVADRLGGKEPRKVIVKAPKIVSIVPAE
;
A
#
# COMPACT_ATOMS: atom_id res chain seq x y z
N MET A 1 59.55 8.34 50.99
CA MET A 1 59.24 9.51 50.15
C MET A 1 58.24 9.00 49.10
N SER A 2 57.00 9.32 49.35
CA SER A 2 55.87 8.95 48.50
C SER A 2 55.47 10.16 47.66
N ASP A 3 55.73 10.11 46.40
CA ASP A 3 55.23 11.12 45.47
C ASP A 3 53.76 10.87 45.16
N ASN A 4 52.96 11.83 45.56
CA ASN A 4 51.54 11.95 45.30
C ASN A 4 51.39 12.48 43.89
N GLU A 5 51.14 11.63 42.87
CA GLU A 5 50.57 12.05 41.62
C GLU A 5 49.09 12.41 41.82
N LYS A 6 48.82 13.68 41.99
CA LYS A 6 47.47 14.24 41.81
C LYS A 6 47.10 14.17 40.34
N SER A 7 46.25 13.21 39.95
CA SER A 7 45.53 13.29 38.71
C SER A 7 44.60 14.50 38.76
N THR A 8 44.95 15.57 38.10
CA THR A 8 44.01 16.67 37.83
C THR A 8 42.92 16.15 36.90
N GLN A 9 41.81 15.63 37.48
CA GLN A 9 40.56 15.59 36.78
C GLN A 9 40.20 17.03 36.42
N THR A 10 40.36 17.42 35.19
CA THR A 10 39.75 18.64 34.67
C THR A 10 38.24 18.41 34.74
N GLU A 11 37.56 19.11 35.66
CA GLU A 11 36.11 19.12 35.68
C GLU A 11 35.58 19.50 34.30
N GLU A 12 34.69 18.69 33.72
CA GLU A 12 34.05 19.06 32.46
C GLU A 12 33.29 20.37 32.62
N PRO A 13 33.29 21.26 31.63
CA PRO A 13 32.54 22.53 31.69
C PRO A 13 31.06 22.25 31.94
N ASN A 14 30.44 23.04 32.84
CA ASN A 14 29.06 22.84 33.29
C ASN A 14 28.00 22.93 32.17
N PHE A 15 28.29 23.59 31.04
CA PHE A 15 27.40 23.82 29.91
C PHE A 15 27.85 23.11 28.64
N ARG A 16 28.66 22.07 28.77
CA ARG A 16 29.06 21.23 27.63
C ARG A 16 27.84 20.41 27.18
N TYR A 17 27.57 20.46 25.83
CA TYR A 17 26.47 19.66 25.28
C TYR A 17 26.80 18.17 25.36
N ASN A 18 26.03 17.45 26.17
CA ASN A 18 26.10 16.01 26.39
C ASN A 18 24.67 15.44 26.53
N ALA A 19 24.53 14.13 26.71
CA ALA A 19 23.21 13.51 26.80
C ALA A 19 22.34 14.08 27.93
N ALA A 20 22.90 14.43 29.08
CA ALA A 20 22.14 15.00 30.20
C ALA A 20 21.62 16.40 29.87
N LEU A 21 22.50 17.30 29.37
CA LEU A 21 22.07 18.64 28.96
C LEU A 21 21.08 18.60 27.78
N ALA A 22 21.26 17.65 26.84
CA ALA A 22 20.31 17.43 25.75
C ALA A 22 18.92 17.11 26.28
N GLN A 23 18.79 16.18 27.22
CA GLN A 23 17.50 15.84 27.83
C GLN A 23 16.83 17.02 28.55
N ASP A 24 17.60 17.83 29.28
CA ASP A 24 17.10 19.02 29.94
C ASP A 24 16.54 20.03 28.93
N ILE A 25 17.27 20.28 27.84
CA ILE A 25 16.86 21.16 26.73
C ILE A 25 15.59 20.61 26.06
N GLU A 26 15.58 19.32 25.74
CA GLU A 26 14.47 18.65 25.07
C GLU A 26 13.19 18.72 25.90
N ASN A 27 13.24 18.36 27.18
CA ASN A 27 12.10 18.44 28.09
C ASN A 27 11.58 19.87 28.24
N LYS A 28 12.49 20.85 28.33
CA LYS A 28 12.15 22.27 28.40
C LYS A 28 11.34 22.70 27.16
N TRP A 29 11.86 22.42 25.96
CA TRP A 29 11.25 22.92 24.74
C TRP A 29 9.97 22.17 24.36
N GLN A 30 9.88 20.87 24.59
CA GLN A 30 8.66 20.11 24.42
C GLN A 30 7.51 20.69 25.27
N LYS A 31 7.80 21.00 26.56
CA LYS A 31 6.83 21.64 27.44
C LYS A 31 6.40 23.03 26.91
N ILE A 32 7.34 23.84 26.45
CA ILE A 32 7.03 25.17 25.88
C ILE A 32 6.15 25.02 24.65
N TRP A 33 6.47 24.13 23.73
CA TRP A 33 5.66 23.90 22.52
C TRP A 33 4.24 23.45 22.84
N ASP A 34 4.07 22.57 23.83
CA ASP A 34 2.73 22.11 24.24
C ASP A 34 1.93 23.26 24.87
N GLU A 35 2.51 24.03 25.80
CA GLU A 35 1.84 25.14 26.47
C GLU A 35 1.46 26.27 25.49
N GLN A 36 2.30 26.52 24.50
CA GLN A 36 2.09 27.58 23.51
C GLN A 36 1.24 27.14 22.32
N GLY A 37 1.01 25.81 22.12
CA GLY A 37 0.36 25.30 20.92
C GLY A 37 1.17 25.60 19.65
N THR A 38 2.49 25.48 19.73
CA THR A 38 3.42 25.90 18.66
C THR A 38 3.12 25.24 17.31
N PHE A 39 2.61 24.01 17.31
CA PHE A 39 2.35 23.22 16.12
C PHE A 39 0.86 23.09 15.77
N TRP A 40 0.00 23.89 16.40
CA TRP A 40 -1.41 23.87 16.07
C TRP A 40 -1.66 24.34 14.63
N ALA A 41 -2.41 23.55 13.89
CA ALA A 41 -2.90 23.88 12.57
C ALA A 41 -4.28 24.52 12.66
N ALA A 42 -4.51 25.59 11.93
CA ALA A 42 -5.77 26.29 11.96
C ALA A 42 -6.73 25.76 10.88
N ASN A 43 -7.93 25.38 11.27
CA ASN A 43 -9.04 25.17 10.35
C ASN A 43 -9.66 26.51 9.92
N VAL A 44 -10.48 26.46 8.86
CA VAL A 44 -11.23 27.63 8.38
C VAL A 44 -12.33 28.00 9.37
N ASN A 45 -12.99 26.98 9.93
CA ASN A 45 -14.11 27.08 10.84
C ASN A 45 -13.91 26.15 12.06
N GLY A 46 -14.97 25.99 12.85
CA GLY A 46 -15.06 24.99 13.92
C GLY A 46 -14.18 25.27 15.14
N ASP A 47 -14.02 24.24 15.96
CA ASP A 47 -13.31 24.33 17.24
C ASP A 47 -11.78 24.42 17.07
N LEU A 48 -11.26 23.98 15.92
CA LEU A 48 -9.84 23.98 15.60
C LEU A 48 -9.38 25.15 14.73
N LYS A 49 -10.19 26.20 14.60
CA LYS A 49 -9.83 27.40 13.83
C LYS A 49 -8.71 28.24 14.48
N ASP A 50 -8.45 28.06 15.75
CA ASP A 50 -7.36 28.78 16.46
C ASP A 50 -6.03 28.06 16.26
N GLY A 51 -5.13 28.66 15.50
CA GLY A 51 -3.75 28.23 15.30
C GLY A 51 -2.73 29.09 16.10
N LYS A 52 -3.16 29.71 17.22
CA LYS A 52 -2.30 30.59 18.02
C LYS A 52 -1.66 31.71 17.20
N GLY A 53 -2.52 32.49 16.54
CA GLY A 53 -2.10 33.61 15.67
C GLY A 53 -1.74 33.18 14.24
N ARG A 54 -1.85 31.91 13.93
CA ARG A 54 -1.67 31.35 12.59
C ARG A 54 -3.03 30.87 12.07
N ASN A 55 -3.92 31.81 11.73
CA ASN A 55 -5.22 31.47 11.13
C ASN A 55 -5.05 30.89 9.71
N ALA A 56 -6.09 30.25 9.21
CA ALA A 56 -6.10 29.68 7.85
C ALA A 56 -6.17 30.75 6.75
N GLU A 57 -6.75 31.92 7.08
CA GLU A 57 -7.00 33.00 6.12
C GLU A 57 -5.71 33.52 5.47
N GLY A 58 -5.68 33.49 4.15
CA GLY A 58 -4.54 33.95 3.36
C GLY A 58 -3.30 33.06 3.39
N ARG A 59 -3.34 31.89 4.03
CA ARG A 59 -2.26 30.90 4.05
C ARG A 59 -2.56 29.71 3.17
N THR A 60 -1.54 29.24 2.47
CA THR A 60 -1.59 27.99 1.74
C THR A 60 -1.60 26.83 2.75
N ALA A 61 -2.52 25.90 2.59
CA ALA A 61 -2.54 24.67 3.36
C ALA A 61 -1.41 23.72 2.90
N TYR A 62 -0.87 22.95 3.84
CA TYR A 62 0.01 21.83 3.56
C TYR A 62 -0.29 20.69 4.54
N PHE A 63 -0.76 19.58 4.02
CA PHE A 63 -1.11 18.41 4.81
C PHE A 63 -0.07 17.31 4.63
N ALA A 64 0.73 17.08 5.66
CA ALA A 64 1.69 15.99 5.71
C ALA A 64 1.26 14.96 6.76
N MET A 65 1.37 13.69 6.43
CA MET A 65 1.05 12.61 7.36
C MET A 65 1.88 11.35 7.10
N ASP A 66 1.90 10.51 8.12
CA ASP A 66 2.47 9.16 8.08
C ASP A 66 1.36 8.11 8.16
N MET A 67 1.67 6.90 7.72
CA MET A 67 0.85 5.75 8.08
C MET A 67 0.90 5.57 9.59
N PHE A 68 -0.26 5.68 10.23
CA PHE A 68 -0.34 5.63 11.69
C PHE A 68 0.03 4.25 12.25
N PRO A 69 0.67 4.19 13.44
CA PRO A 69 1.17 2.94 13.98
C PRO A 69 0.05 2.05 14.51
N TYR A 70 0.30 0.76 14.42
CA TYR A 70 -0.48 -0.26 15.11
C TYR A 70 0.12 -0.55 16.50
N PRO A 71 -0.61 -0.33 17.61
CA PRO A 71 -0.09 -0.46 18.97
C PRO A 71 0.02 -1.92 19.43
N SER A 72 0.77 -2.76 18.70
CA SER A 72 0.86 -4.22 18.88
C SER A 72 1.93 -4.70 19.86
N GLY A 73 2.61 -3.82 20.56
CA GLY A 73 3.70 -4.25 21.43
C GLY A 73 4.12 -3.21 22.46
N LYS A 74 5.19 -3.50 23.21
CA LYS A 74 5.69 -2.64 24.29
C LYS A 74 6.37 -1.34 23.83
N GLY A 75 6.08 -0.85 22.64
CA GLY A 75 6.61 0.40 22.09
C GLY A 75 7.35 0.23 20.77
N LEU A 76 7.95 1.34 20.33
CA LEU A 76 8.67 1.46 19.07
C LEU A 76 10.10 0.90 19.18
N HIS A 77 10.67 0.48 18.04
CA HIS A 77 12.11 0.34 17.83
C HIS A 77 12.61 1.41 16.86
N VAL A 78 13.93 1.62 16.78
CA VAL A 78 14.54 2.69 15.96
C VAL A 78 14.25 2.60 14.45
N GLY A 79 13.67 1.52 13.97
CA GLY A 79 13.25 1.42 12.57
C GLY A 79 11.91 2.10 12.25
N HIS A 80 11.05 2.32 13.24
CA HIS A 80 9.74 2.96 13.03
C HIS A 80 9.85 4.48 12.78
N PRO A 81 10.72 5.24 13.50
CA PRO A 81 10.76 6.68 13.40
C PRO A 81 11.21 7.26 12.06
N LEU A 82 11.83 6.49 11.18
CA LEU A 82 12.38 7.01 9.93
C LEU A 82 11.34 7.80 9.11
N GLY A 83 10.13 7.26 8.95
CA GLY A 83 9.02 7.95 8.29
C GLY A 83 8.57 9.17 9.08
N TYR A 84 8.30 8.99 10.39
CA TYR A 84 7.80 10.07 11.26
C TYR A 84 8.77 11.25 11.37
N LEU A 85 10.07 10.99 11.37
CA LEU A 85 11.08 12.05 11.35
C LEU A 85 11.16 12.75 9.98
N ALA A 86 11.00 12.00 8.89
CA ALA A 86 10.98 12.57 7.55
C ALA A 86 9.79 13.51 7.35
N SER A 87 8.58 13.10 7.75
CA SER A 87 7.38 13.95 7.68
C SER A 87 7.48 15.16 8.60
N ASP A 88 8.08 15.00 9.79
CA ASP A 88 8.30 16.10 10.72
C ASP A 88 9.28 17.14 10.17
N VAL A 89 10.40 16.70 9.58
CA VAL A 89 11.37 17.58 8.93
C VAL A 89 10.71 18.40 7.82
N VAL A 90 9.93 17.75 6.96
CA VAL A 90 9.18 18.42 5.89
C VAL A 90 8.13 19.39 6.47
N SER A 91 7.38 18.97 7.48
CA SER A 91 6.35 19.81 8.13
C SER A 91 6.95 21.07 8.76
N ARG A 92 8.09 20.97 9.43
CA ARG A 92 8.81 22.13 10.00
C ARG A 92 9.31 23.05 8.90
N TYR A 93 9.87 22.50 7.84
CA TYR A 93 10.32 23.27 6.68
C TYR A 93 9.18 24.07 6.05
N HIS A 94 8.02 23.45 5.80
CA HIS A 94 6.85 24.12 5.24
C HIS A 94 6.26 25.19 6.18
N ARG A 95 6.29 24.99 7.51
CA ARG A 95 5.93 26.06 8.46
C ARG A 95 6.84 27.27 8.35
N MET A 96 8.16 27.05 8.22
CA MET A 96 9.14 28.12 8.01
C MET A 96 8.97 28.82 6.64
N LYS A 97 8.34 28.17 5.66
CA LYS A 97 7.89 28.81 4.40
C LYS A 97 6.62 29.66 4.57
N GLY A 98 6.03 29.69 5.76
CA GLY A 98 4.83 30.47 6.07
C GLY A 98 3.52 29.76 5.77
N GLU A 99 3.55 28.48 5.45
CA GLU A 99 2.34 27.68 5.19
C GLU A 99 1.62 27.28 6.50
N ASN A 100 0.32 27.02 6.40
CA ASN A 100 -0.46 26.41 7.48
C ASN A 100 -0.33 24.89 7.34
N VAL A 101 0.37 24.25 8.27
CA VAL A 101 0.74 22.84 8.15
C VAL A 101 -0.08 21.98 9.10
N LEU A 102 -0.86 21.03 8.54
CA LEU A 102 -1.48 19.96 9.30
C LEU A 102 -0.54 18.78 9.35
N HIS A 103 -0.10 18.43 10.55
CA HIS A 103 0.69 17.24 10.85
C HIS A 103 0.14 16.62 12.12
N ALA A 104 -0.38 15.40 12.04
CA ALA A 104 -1.09 14.76 13.17
C ALA A 104 -0.74 13.28 13.24
N MET A 105 -0.99 12.67 14.39
CA MET A 105 -0.76 11.25 14.64
C MET A 105 -1.95 10.65 15.38
N GLY A 106 -2.40 9.50 14.91
CA GLY A 106 -3.41 8.65 15.53
C GLY A 106 -2.90 7.22 15.69
N TYR A 107 -3.83 6.30 16.04
CA TYR A 107 -3.46 4.90 16.29
C TYR A 107 -4.47 3.96 15.65
N ASP A 108 -3.96 3.02 14.82
CA ASP A 108 -4.76 1.90 14.32
C ASP A 108 -4.84 0.83 15.41
N ALA A 109 -5.96 0.81 16.13
CA ALA A 109 -6.04 0.15 17.42
C ALA A 109 -6.92 -1.11 17.45
N PHE A 110 -7.66 -1.40 16.38
CA PHE A 110 -8.32 -2.69 16.19
C PHE A 110 -7.38 -3.72 15.55
N GLY A 111 -7.70 -4.99 15.70
CA GLY A 111 -7.02 -6.05 14.98
C GLY A 111 -6.47 -7.19 15.83
N LEU A 112 -5.93 -8.16 15.13
CA LEU A 112 -5.60 -9.49 15.64
C LEU A 112 -4.56 -9.53 16.78
N PRO A 113 -3.47 -8.72 16.80
CA PRO A 113 -2.47 -8.85 17.86
C PRO A 113 -2.97 -8.50 19.27
N ALA A 114 -3.83 -7.50 19.38
CA ALA A 114 -4.44 -7.13 20.68
C ALA A 114 -5.42 -8.21 21.13
N GLU A 115 -6.21 -8.78 20.22
CA GLU A 115 -7.12 -9.86 20.50
C GLU A 115 -6.37 -11.14 20.91
N GLN A 116 -5.31 -11.53 20.21
CA GLN A 116 -4.50 -12.69 20.58
C GLN A 116 -3.87 -12.56 21.98
N TYR A 117 -3.42 -11.34 22.32
CA TYR A 117 -2.92 -11.09 23.66
C TYR A 117 -4.03 -11.18 24.72
N ALA A 118 -5.23 -10.70 24.41
CA ALA A 118 -6.40 -10.82 25.28
C ALA A 118 -6.77 -12.30 25.53
N VAL A 119 -6.77 -13.11 24.47
CA VAL A 119 -6.99 -14.57 24.54
C VAL A 119 -5.97 -15.23 25.46
N GLN A 120 -4.67 -14.89 25.31
CA GLN A 120 -3.60 -15.48 26.12
C GLN A 120 -3.65 -15.09 27.61
N THR A 121 -4.13 -13.89 27.91
CA THR A 121 -4.05 -13.30 29.25
C THR A 121 -5.39 -13.24 29.97
N GLY A 122 -6.51 -13.44 29.28
CA GLY A 122 -7.87 -13.21 29.77
C GLY A 122 -8.19 -11.73 30.05
N GLN A 123 -7.34 -10.79 29.59
CA GLN A 123 -7.50 -9.36 29.79
C GLN A 123 -8.22 -8.75 28.56
N HIS A 124 -9.15 -7.81 28.81
CA HIS A 124 -9.86 -7.13 27.72
C HIS A 124 -8.88 -6.46 26.74
N PRO A 125 -9.04 -6.61 25.38
CA PRO A 125 -8.11 -6.07 24.39
C PRO A 125 -7.89 -4.57 24.52
N ARG A 126 -8.92 -3.80 24.90
CA ARG A 126 -8.84 -2.35 25.10
C ARG A 126 -7.77 -1.95 26.11
N VAL A 127 -7.68 -2.67 27.24
CA VAL A 127 -6.75 -2.33 28.33
C VAL A 127 -5.30 -2.37 27.84
N THR A 128 -4.92 -3.43 27.14
CA THR A 128 -3.58 -3.58 26.58
C THR A 128 -3.32 -2.57 25.47
N THR A 129 -4.32 -2.35 24.60
CA THR A 129 -4.23 -1.41 23.48
C THR A 129 -4.01 0.01 23.99
N GLU A 130 -4.79 0.48 24.96
CA GLU A 130 -4.65 1.82 25.55
C GLU A 130 -3.30 2.00 26.27
N ALA A 131 -2.81 0.97 26.97
CA ALA A 131 -1.47 0.99 27.56
C ALA A 131 -0.35 1.10 26.51
N ASN A 132 -0.48 0.38 25.41
CA ASN A 132 0.47 0.46 24.30
C ASN A 132 0.43 1.82 23.58
N ILE A 133 -0.77 2.39 23.37
CA ILE A 133 -0.95 3.74 22.84
C ILE A 133 -0.25 4.76 23.73
N ALA A 134 -0.48 4.71 25.03
CA ALA A 134 0.14 5.63 25.99
C ALA A 134 1.67 5.58 25.92
N ASN A 135 2.26 4.38 25.85
CA ASN A 135 3.70 4.24 25.71
C ASN A 135 4.24 4.74 24.36
N MET A 136 3.58 4.42 23.25
CA MET A 136 3.97 4.92 21.93
C MET A 136 3.85 6.45 21.86
N SER A 137 2.77 7.02 22.38
CA SER A 137 2.56 8.47 22.45
C SER A 137 3.69 9.14 23.22
N ARG A 138 4.10 8.59 24.38
CA ARG A 138 5.24 9.07 25.15
C ARG A 138 6.54 9.03 24.34
N GLN A 139 6.82 7.93 23.63
CA GLN A 139 8.02 7.78 22.82
C GLN A 139 8.04 8.77 21.64
N LEU A 140 6.92 8.97 20.97
CA LEU A 140 6.77 9.93 19.86
C LEU A 140 6.93 11.37 20.36
N HIS A 141 6.34 11.70 21.50
CA HIS A 141 6.48 13.01 22.13
C HIS A 141 7.94 13.31 22.49
N ARG A 142 8.66 12.32 23.05
CA ARG A 142 10.10 12.46 23.37
C ARG A 142 10.99 12.68 22.15
N MET A 143 10.55 12.28 20.96
CA MET A 143 11.25 12.62 19.70
C MET A 143 11.13 14.10 19.33
N GLY A 144 10.21 14.84 19.95
CA GLY A 144 9.93 16.23 19.62
C GLY A 144 9.27 16.41 18.27
N LEU A 145 8.35 15.50 17.90
CA LEU A 145 7.60 15.59 16.65
C LEU A 145 6.59 16.74 16.71
N SER A 146 6.40 17.45 15.60
CA SER A 146 5.58 18.65 15.51
C SER A 146 4.10 18.34 15.19
N PHE A 147 3.53 17.37 15.91
CA PHE A 147 2.12 17.01 15.77
C PHE A 147 1.18 18.04 16.44
N ASP A 148 0.04 18.29 15.79
CA ASP A 148 -1.09 18.96 16.45
C ASP A 148 -1.84 17.96 17.33
N ASN A 149 -1.50 17.92 18.61
CA ASN A 149 -2.03 16.95 19.59
C ASN A 149 -3.55 17.01 19.77
N ARG A 150 -4.22 18.11 19.37
CA ARG A 150 -5.69 18.23 19.39
C ARG A 150 -6.37 17.27 18.41
N ARG A 151 -5.62 16.74 17.42
CA ARG A 151 -6.11 15.92 16.32
C ARG A 151 -5.82 14.43 16.49
N THR A 152 -5.31 14.04 17.67
CA THR A 152 -5.02 12.64 17.99
C THR A 152 -6.30 11.87 18.31
N PHE A 153 -6.42 10.66 17.77
CA PHE A 153 -7.48 9.69 18.09
C PHE A 153 -6.97 8.26 17.90
N ALA A 154 -7.74 7.30 18.39
CA ALA A 154 -7.56 5.88 18.10
C ALA A 154 -8.79 5.32 17.35
N THR A 155 -8.60 4.37 16.46
CA THR A 155 -9.71 3.77 15.70
C THR A 155 -10.75 3.07 16.59
N ILE A 156 -10.39 2.75 17.84
CA ILE A 156 -11.28 2.18 18.88
C ILE A 156 -12.13 3.21 19.62
N ASP A 157 -11.93 4.50 19.40
CA ASP A 157 -12.71 5.54 20.06
C ASP A 157 -14.16 5.53 19.56
N PRO A 158 -15.17 5.57 20.45
CA PRO A 158 -16.57 5.50 20.02
C PRO A 158 -16.95 6.56 19.00
N GLY A 159 -16.38 7.77 19.10
CA GLY A 159 -16.57 8.85 18.13
C GLY A 159 -15.99 8.54 16.76
N TYR A 160 -14.91 7.74 16.70
CA TYR A 160 -14.32 7.26 15.46
C TYR A 160 -15.11 6.09 14.87
N VAL A 161 -15.45 5.10 15.70
CA VAL A 161 -16.27 3.92 15.32
C VAL A 161 -17.59 4.35 14.69
N ARG A 162 -18.24 5.39 15.25
CA ARG A 162 -19.47 5.98 14.69
C ARG A 162 -19.33 6.31 13.21
N TRP A 163 -18.23 6.96 12.84
CA TRP A 163 -18.02 7.42 11.46
C TRP A 163 -17.56 6.31 10.52
N THR A 164 -16.80 5.34 11.00
CA THR A 164 -16.52 4.12 10.23
C THR A 164 -17.82 3.39 9.88
N GLN A 165 -18.70 3.21 10.85
CA GLN A 165 -20.00 2.59 10.65
C GLN A 165 -20.91 3.42 9.74
N TRP A 166 -20.88 4.76 9.86
CA TRP A 166 -21.60 5.65 8.99
C TRP A 166 -21.14 5.55 7.54
N ILE A 167 -19.84 5.51 7.27
CA ILE A 167 -19.30 5.33 5.91
C ILE A 167 -19.76 3.98 5.36
N PHE A 168 -19.64 2.91 6.15
CA PHE A 168 -20.18 1.61 5.74
C PHE A 168 -21.66 1.70 5.37
N SER A 169 -22.46 2.43 6.16
CA SER A 169 -23.89 2.63 5.88
C SER A 169 -24.11 3.32 4.53
N ARG A 170 -23.29 4.33 4.19
CA ARG A 170 -23.38 5.01 2.87
C ARG A 170 -23.01 4.09 1.72
N ILE A 171 -21.98 3.24 1.90
CA ILE A 171 -21.58 2.25 0.89
C ILE A 171 -22.64 1.16 0.73
N TYR A 172 -23.24 0.68 1.82
CA TYR A 172 -24.33 -0.29 1.78
C TYR A 172 -25.59 0.28 1.11
N ASP A 173 -25.92 1.53 1.37
CA ASP A 173 -27.09 2.22 0.80
C ASP A 173 -26.80 2.85 -0.57
N SER A 174 -25.86 2.27 -1.31
CA SER A 174 -25.47 2.72 -2.65
C SER A 174 -25.28 1.56 -3.62
N TRP A 175 -25.41 1.88 -4.92
CA TRP A 175 -25.14 0.97 -6.04
C TRP A 175 -24.27 1.68 -7.07
N TYR A 176 -23.60 0.92 -7.94
CA TYR A 176 -22.79 1.50 -9.02
C TYR A 176 -23.60 1.59 -10.31
N ASP A 177 -23.91 2.81 -10.73
CA ASP A 177 -24.57 3.08 -12.01
C ASP A 177 -23.51 3.34 -13.08
N GLU A 178 -23.35 2.39 -14.02
CA GLU A 178 -22.35 2.45 -15.08
C GLU A 178 -22.63 3.57 -16.10
N ASP A 179 -23.90 4.00 -16.22
CA ASP A 179 -24.34 5.06 -17.13
C ASP A 179 -24.26 6.46 -16.53
N ALA A 180 -24.25 6.56 -15.21
CA ALA A 180 -24.15 7.83 -14.49
C ALA A 180 -22.79 8.49 -14.74
N THR A 181 -22.78 9.82 -14.75
CA THR A 181 -21.55 10.60 -14.83
C THR A 181 -21.12 10.96 -13.42
N ASN A 182 -19.88 10.63 -13.07
CA ASN A 182 -19.28 10.97 -11.78
C ASN A 182 -18.84 12.44 -11.73
N PRO A 183 -18.48 13.00 -10.56
CA PRO A 183 -18.07 14.39 -10.44
C PRO A 183 -16.86 14.80 -11.28
N SER A 184 -16.00 13.86 -11.67
CA SER A 184 -14.89 14.12 -12.61
C SER A 184 -15.30 14.16 -14.08
N GLY A 185 -16.59 13.92 -14.39
CA GLY A 185 -17.12 13.92 -15.76
C GLY A 185 -16.98 12.61 -16.51
N SER A 186 -16.47 11.55 -15.88
CA SER A 186 -16.34 10.22 -16.47
C SER A 186 -17.57 9.36 -16.23
N LYS A 187 -17.77 8.31 -17.02
CA LYS A 187 -18.84 7.33 -16.83
C LYS A 187 -18.56 6.39 -15.66
N GLY A 188 -19.64 5.99 -14.99
CA GLY A 188 -19.63 5.13 -13.82
C GLY A 188 -19.54 5.93 -12.51
N SER A 189 -20.54 5.77 -11.64
CA SER A 189 -20.62 6.49 -10.36
C SER A 189 -21.42 5.70 -9.34
N ALA A 190 -21.02 5.74 -8.09
CA ALA A 190 -21.89 5.32 -7.00
C ALA A 190 -23.09 6.27 -6.91
N ARG A 191 -24.29 5.69 -6.71
CA ARG A 191 -25.55 6.43 -6.56
C ARG A 191 -26.32 5.86 -5.36
N PRO A 192 -27.14 6.65 -4.68
CA PRO A 192 -28.03 6.15 -3.63
C PRO A 192 -28.91 4.99 -4.13
N ILE A 193 -29.08 3.95 -3.33
CA ILE A 193 -29.90 2.78 -3.70
C ILE A 193 -31.36 3.14 -4.01
N ALA A 194 -31.87 4.22 -3.40
CA ALA A 194 -33.22 4.73 -3.67
C ALA A 194 -33.42 5.14 -5.14
N GLU A 195 -32.38 5.56 -5.83
CA GLU A 195 -32.45 5.86 -7.27
C GLU A 195 -32.64 4.59 -8.10
N LEU A 196 -32.02 3.47 -7.70
CA LEU A 196 -32.27 2.18 -8.34
C LEU A 196 -33.70 1.70 -8.11
N VAL A 197 -34.20 1.81 -6.88
CA VAL A 197 -35.60 1.49 -6.54
C VAL A 197 -36.56 2.30 -7.41
N ALA A 198 -36.35 3.61 -7.56
CA ALA A 198 -37.17 4.46 -8.42
C ALA A 198 -37.12 4.01 -9.91
N LYS A 199 -35.98 3.50 -10.39
CA LYS A 199 -35.89 2.96 -11.76
C LYS A 199 -36.69 1.65 -11.92
N PHE A 200 -36.76 0.79 -10.90
CA PHE A 200 -37.61 -0.40 -10.88
C PHE A 200 -39.09 -0.02 -10.83
N GLU A 201 -39.47 0.91 -9.96
CA GLU A 201 -40.85 1.39 -9.81
C GLU A 201 -41.39 2.05 -11.07
N SER A 202 -40.55 2.82 -11.77
CA SER A 202 -40.92 3.47 -13.02
C SER A 202 -40.89 2.55 -14.23
N GLY A 203 -40.32 1.39 -14.14
CA GLY A 203 -40.06 0.47 -15.26
C GLY A 203 -38.93 0.91 -16.19
N GLU A 204 -38.15 1.93 -15.80
CA GLU A 204 -36.93 2.34 -16.54
C GLU A 204 -35.90 1.19 -16.56
N LYS A 205 -35.83 0.42 -15.47
CA LYS A 205 -34.99 -0.77 -15.36
C LYS A 205 -35.85 -1.99 -15.06
N ALA A 206 -35.65 -3.07 -15.81
CA ALA A 206 -36.35 -4.33 -15.56
C ALA A 206 -35.95 -4.91 -14.18
N ILE A 207 -36.91 -5.50 -13.50
CA ILE A 207 -36.69 -6.18 -12.21
C ILE A 207 -36.05 -7.54 -12.50
N PRO A 208 -34.84 -7.85 -12.02
CA PRO A 208 -34.17 -9.13 -12.25
C PRO A 208 -35.03 -10.32 -11.81
N GLY A 209 -35.15 -11.33 -12.68
CA GLY A 209 -35.98 -12.53 -12.43
C GLY A 209 -37.47 -12.33 -12.66
N HIS A 210 -37.94 -11.10 -12.97
CA HIS A 210 -39.34 -10.76 -13.21
C HIS A 210 -39.58 -10.09 -14.57
N GLU A 211 -38.64 -10.22 -15.51
CA GLU A 211 -38.67 -9.56 -16.81
C GLU A 211 -39.88 -9.97 -17.65
N SER A 212 -40.46 -11.13 -17.40
CA SER A 212 -41.56 -11.74 -18.21
C SER A 212 -42.87 -11.99 -17.46
N ASP A 213 -42.92 -11.88 -16.14
CA ASP A 213 -44.08 -12.21 -15.33
C ASP A 213 -45.00 -11.01 -15.01
N GLY A 214 -44.55 -9.80 -15.36
CA GLY A 214 -45.27 -8.55 -15.20
C GLY A 214 -45.44 -8.03 -13.77
N LYS A 215 -44.73 -8.61 -12.78
CA LYS A 215 -44.73 -8.11 -11.40
C LYS A 215 -44.17 -6.70 -11.34
N GLN A 216 -44.83 -5.87 -10.52
CA GLN A 216 -44.34 -4.55 -10.17
C GLN A 216 -43.44 -4.63 -8.92
N TRP A 217 -42.57 -3.65 -8.69
CA TRP A 217 -41.74 -3.61 -7.51
C TRP A 217 -42.52 -3.68 -6.20
N SER A 218 -43.69 -3.03 -6.15
CA SER A 218 -44.62 -3.07 -5.01
C SER A 218 -45.33 -4.42 -4.75
N ASP A 219 -45.26 -5.35 -5.71
CA ASP A 219 -45.83 -6.66 -5.56
C ASP A 219 -44.88 -7.65 -4.86
N LEU A 220 -43.61 -7.26 -4.71
CA LEU A 220 -42.59 -8.05 -4.08
C LEU A 220 -42.60 -7.86 -2.55
N THR A 221 -42.35 -8.95 -1.83
CA THR A 221 -42.13 -8.89 -0.38
C THR A 221 -40.81 -8.13 -0.06
N ASP A 222 -40.67 -7.64 1.17
CA ASP A 222 -39.44 -6.98 1.60
C ASP A 222 -38.22 -7.87 1.42
N ALA A 223 -38.29 -9.13 1.74
CA ALA A 223 -37.19 -10.10 1.56
C ALA A 223 -36.81 -10.24 0.07
N GLU A 224 -37.79 -10.35 -0.86
CA GLU A 224 -37.53 -10.41 -2.30
C GLU A 224 -36.88 -9.11 -2.80
N GLN A 225 -37.36 -7.97 -2.33
CA GLN A 225 -36.75 -6.67 -2.65
C GLN A 225 -35.31 -6.57 -2.15
N GLN A 226 -35.03 -6.96 -0.89
CA GLN A 226 -33.68 -6.93 -0.32
C GLN A 226 -32.73 -7.88 -1.04
N ASP A 227 -33.18 -9.06 -1.45
CA ASP A 227 -32.37 -10.01 -2.22
C ASP A 227 -32.00 -9.43 -3.59
N ILE A 228 -32.93 -8.81 -4.30
CA ILE A 228 -32.65 -8.14 -5.58
C ILE A 228 -31.69 -6.97 -5.38
N LEU A 229 -31.94 -6.11 -4.38
CA LEU A 229 -31.06 -4.97 -4.11
C LEU A 229 -29.64 -5.41 -3.71
N ASN A 230 -29.50 -6.54 -3.03
CA ASN A 230 -28.21 -7.11 -2.64
C ASN A 230 -27.30 -7.36 -3.85
N ASP A 231 -27.86 -7.71 -5.01
CA ASP A 231 -27.11 -7.93 -6.25
C ASP A 231 -26.50 -6.64 -6.84
N PHE A 232 -27.01 -5.48 -6.43
CA PHE A 232 -26.54 -4.18 -6.91
C PHE A 232 -25.73 -3.37 -5.89
N ARG A 233 -25.96 -3.59 -4.57
CA ARG A 233 -25.29 -2.85 -3.50
C ARG A 233 -23.77 -2.94 -3.59
N LEU A 234 -23.07 -1.84 -3.28
CA LEU A 234 -21.62 -1.80 -3.19
C LEU A 234 -21.07 -2.59 -1.99
N ALA A 235 -21.79 -2.64 -0.87
CA ALA A 235 -21.54 -3.58 0.21
C ALA A 235 -22.68 -4.60 0.24
N TYR A 236 -22.38 -5.88 0.14
CA TYR A 236 -23.39 -6.92 -0.05
C TYR A 236 -23.03 -8.21 0.70
N ILE A 237 -24.06 -9.04 0.94
CA ILE A 237 -23.91 -10.36 1.52
C ILE A 237 -23.90 -11.39 0.39
N SER A 238 -22.92 -12.27 0.37
CA SER A 238 -22.85 -13.38 -0.59
C SER A 238 -22.57 -14.71 0.09
N LYS A 239 -23.03 -15.79 -0.55
CA LYS A 239 -22.49 -17.13 -0.34
C LYS A 239 -21.49 -17.36 -1.47
N SER A 240 -20.23 -17.19 -1.18
CA SER A 240 -19.16 -17.34 -2.15
C SER A 240 -18.00 -18.13 -1.54
N PRO A 241 -17.16 -18.76 -2.36
CA PRO A 241 -15.93 -19.36 -1.89
C PRO A 241 -15.06 -18.32 -1.19
N VAL A 242 -14.74 -18.57 0.06
CA VAL A 242 -13.88 -17.70 0.90
C VAL A 242 -12.73 -18.51 1.48
N ASN A 243 -11.68 -17.82 1.85
CA ASN A 243 -10.50 -18.40 2.47
C ASN A 243 -10.78 -18.69 3.95
N TRP A 244 -11.28 -19.88 4.28
CA TRP A 244 -11.52 -20.31 5.65
C TRP A 244 -10.24 -20.80 6.31
N CYS A 245 -9.94 -20.27 7.48
CA CYS A 245 -8.80 -20.69 8.29
C CYS A 245 -9.26 -21.27 9.64
N PRO A 246 -9.40 -22.61 9.78
CA PRO A 246 -9.85 -23.24 11.01
C PRO A 246 -8.96 -22.94 12.21
N GLY A 247 -7.64 -22.96 12.00
CA GLY A 247 -6.67 -22.68 13.05
C GLY A 247 -6.74 -21.25 13.62
N LEU A 248 -7.29 -20.30 12.85
CA LEU A 248 -7.57 -18.94 13.32
C LEU A 248 -9.06 -18.73 13.67
N GLY A 249 -9.95 -19.66 13.29
CA GLY A 249 -11.38 -19.56 13.50
C GLY A 249 -12.02 -18.37 12.76
N THR A 250 -11.50 -18.00 11.58
CA THR A 250 -11.97 -16.84 10.79
C THR A 250 -11.73 -17.05 9.30
N VAL A 251 -12.46 -16.29 8.49
CA VAL A 251 -12.15 -16.15 7.07
C VAL A 251 -11.07 -15.06 6.86
N LEU A 252 -10.34 -15.19 5.75
CA LEU A 252 -9.25 -14.30 5.38
C LEU A 252 -9.51 -13.70 4.01
N ALA A 253 -9.15 -12.43 3.81
CA ALA A 253 -9.07 -11.86 2.48
C ALA A 253 -7.92 -12.51 1.68
N ASN A 254 -7.97 -12.39 0.35
CA ASN A 254 -6.92 -12.99 -0.51
C ASN A 254 -5.52 -12.46 -0.17
N GLU A 255 -5.44 -11.21 0.25
CA GLU A 255 -4.22 -10.51 0.63
C GLU A 255 -3.61 -11.03 1.95
N GLU A 256 -4.41 -11.72 2.78
CA GLU A 256 -4.00 -12.32 4.05
C GLU A 256 -3.55 -13.79 3.91
N VAL A 257 -3.57 -14.31 2.68
CA VAL A 257 -3.15 -15.68 2.36
C VAL A 257 -1.82 -15.66 1.61
N THR A 258 -0.85 -16.44 2.11
CA THR A 258 0.48 -16.53 1.49
C THR A 258 0.42 -17.33 0.18
N ALA A 259 1.48 -17.22 -0.62
CA ALA A 259 1.61 -17.99 -1.85
C ALA A 259 1.58 -19.52 -1.63
N GLU A 260 1.86 -19.99 -0.41
CA GLU A 260 1.83 -21.40 0.00
C GLU A 260 0.43 -21.85 0.46
N GLY A 261 -0.62 -21.02 0.33
CA GLY A 261 -1.98 -21.36 0.77
C GLY A 261 -2.14 -21.39 2.29
N LYS A 262 -1.41 -20.53 3.00
CA LYS A 262 -1.45 -20.44 4.46
C LYS A 262 -1.77 -19.03 4.91
N SER A 263 -2.31 -18.90 6.12
CA SER A 263 -2.49 -17.59 6.73
C SER A 263 -1.16 -16.89 6.95
N GLU A 264 -1.08 -15.58 6.64
CA GLU A 264 0.08 -14.74 6.93
C GLU A 264 0.47 -14.80 8.42
N ARG A 265 -0.54 -14.85 9.29
CA ARG A 265 -0.36 -15.00 10.74
C ARG A 265 -0.67 -16.42 11.17
N GLY A 266 0.21 -17.01 11.97
CA GLY A 266 0.07 -18.35 12.50
C GLY A 266 0.45 -19.46 11.52
N ASN A 267 0.62 -19.16 10.24
CA ASN A 267 1.04 -20.10 9.20
C ASN A 267 0.15 -21.36 9.13
N PHE A 268 -1.17 -21.19 9.36
CA PHE A 268 -2.14 -22.26 9.33
C PHE A 268 -2.65 -22.52 7.90
N PRO A 269 -3.05 -23.77 7.57
CA PRO A 269 -3.72 -24.08 6.30
C PRO A 269 -4.99 -23.24 6.12
N VAL A 270 -5.25 -22.86 4.88
CA VAL A 270 -6.43 -22.11 4.46
C VAL A 270 -7.17 -22.94 3.41
N PHE A 271 -8.48 -23.08 3.59
CA PHE A 271 -9.33 -23.86 2.71
C PHE A 271 -10.35 -22.97 2.01
N GLN A 272 -10.78 -23.37 0.82
CA GLN A 272 -11.91 -22.73 0.14
C GLN A 272 -13.21 -23.28 0.70
N ARG A 273 -14.12 -22.39 1.16
CA ARG A 273 -15.44 -22.76 1.70
C ARG A 273 -16.49 -21.78 1.18
N GLU A 274 -17.67 -22.28 0.88
CA GLU A 274 -18.82 -21.41 0.64
C GLU A 274 -19.44 -20.99 1.96
N LEU A 275 -19.24 -19.73 2.32
CA LEU A 275 -19.78 -19.14 3.54
C LEU A 275 -20.54 -17.84 3.23
N ARG A 276 -21.57 -17.56 4.01
CA ARG A 276 -22.29 -16.28 3.95
C ARG A 276 -21.44 -15.20 4.63
N GLN A 277 -20.99 -14.20 3.85
CA GLN A 277 -20.05 -13.17 4.29
C GLN A 277 -20.39 -11.82 3.67
N TRP A 278 -19.97 -10.73 4.33
CA TRP A 278 -19.97 -9.41 3.74
C TRP A 278 -18.82 -9.26 2.74
N SER A 279 -19.12 -8.64 1.61
CA SER A 279 -18.15 -8.27 0.58
C SER A 279 -18.41 -6.85 0.07
N MET A 280 -17.38 -6.19 -0.44
CA MET A 280 -17.47 -4.88 -1.11
C MET A 280 -17.09 -5.01 -2.59
N ARG A 281 -17.92 -4.45 -3.49
CA ARG A 281 -17.74 -4.49 -4.95
C ARG A 281 -16.65 -3.53 -5.44
N ILE A 282 -15.44 -3.68 -4.93
CA ILE A 282 -14.28 -2.91 -5.36
C ILE A 282 -13.99 -3.10 -6.86
N THR A 283 -14.38 -4.24 -7.43
CA THR A 283 -14.22 -4.56 -8.85
C THR A 283 -14.94 -3.57 -9.77
N LYS A 284 -16.06 -2.98 -9.32
CA LYS A 284 -16.77 -1.93 -10.08
C LYS A 284 -15.93 -0.66 -10.27
N TYR A 285 -14.95 -0.44 -9.42
CA TYR A 285 -14.01 0.67 -9.51
C TYR A 285 -12.70 0.32 -10.22
N GLY A 286 -12.52 -0.91 -10.70
CA GLY A 286 -11.27 -1.42 -11.26
C GLY A 286 -10.66 -0.49 -12.32
N HIS A 287 -11.45 -0.03 -13.28
CA HIS A 287 -10.99 0.90 -14.32
C HIS A 287 -10.50 2.24 -13.72
N ARG A 288 -11.31 2.85 -12.84
CA ARG A 288 -10.97 4.14 -12.21
C ARG A 288 -9.75 4.02 -11.28
N LEU A 289 -9.63 2.90 -10.56
CA LEU A 289 -8.46 2.62 -9.72
C LEU A 289 -7.16 2.51 -10.53
N ILE A 290 -7.23 2.13 -11.81
CA ILE A 290 -6.09 2.13 -12.73
C ILE A 290 -5.87 3.50 -13.36
N ALA A 291 -6.91 4.08 -13.96
CA ALA A 291 -6.82 5.31 -14.74
C ALA A 291 -6.34 6.51 -13.89
N ASP A 292 -6.89 6.65 -12.69
CA ASP A 292 -6.59 7.78 -11.81
C ASP A 292 -5.17 7.71 -11.18
N LEU A 293 -4.45 6.58 -11.33
CA LEU A 293 -3.02 6.51 -10.95
C LEU A 293 -2.13 7.49 -11.72
N ASP A 294 -2.55 7.89 -12.92
CA ASP A 294 -1.75 8.78 -13.76
C ASP A 294 -1.78 10.23 -13.25
N GLY A 295 -2.84 10.61 -12.53
CA GLY A 295 -3.01 11.95 -11.93
C GLY A 295 -2.27 12.16 -10.60
N ILE A 296 -1.73 11.12 -9.97
CA ILE A 296 -1.10 11.20 -8.64
C ILE A 296 0.42 11.04 -8.68
N ASN A 297 1.09 11.71 -7.75
CA ASN A 297 2.56 11.69 -7.64
C ASN A 297 3.03 10.57 -6.72
N TRP A 298 2.89 9.34 -7.20
CA TRP A 298 3.29 8.14 -6.47
C TRP A 298 4.50 7.47 -7.12
N PRO A 299 5.30 6.68 -6.37
CA PRO A 299 6.39 5.90 -6.94
C PRO A 299 5.88 4.93 -8.02
N GLU A 300 6.54 4.91 -9.18
CA GLU A 300 6.14 4.05 -10.31
C GLU A 300 6.04 2.57 -9.92
N LYS A 301 6.90 2.12 -9.01
CA LYS A 301 6.84 0.76 -8.45
C LYS A 301 5.48 0.46 -7.80
N VAL A 302 4.94 1.40 -7.00
CA VAL A 302 3.64 1.24 -6.34
C VAL A 302 2.51 1.28 -7.35
N LYS A 303 2.54 2.20 -8.31
CA LYS A 303 1.55 2.26 -9.40
C LYS A 303 1.52 0.94 -10.18
N LEU A 304 2.70 0.40 -10.51
CA LEU A 304 2.82 -0.88 -11.20
C LEU A 304 2.27 -2.04 -10.36
N MET A 305 2.55 -2.06 -9.04
CA MET A 305 1.99 -3.06 -8.13
C MET A 305 0.47 -3.03 -8.14
N GLN A 306 -0.14 -1.85 -8.06
CA GLN A 306 -1.61 -1.71 -8.11
C GLN A 306 -2.19 -2.12 -9.46
N ARG A 307 -1.61 -1.66 -10.58
CA ARG A 307 -2.03 -2.09 -11.92
C ARG A 307 -1.97 -3.60 -12.09
N ASN A 308 -0.89 -4.22 -11.66
CA ASN A 308 -0.73 -5.67 -11.72
C ASN A 308 -1.70 -6.41 -10.81
N TRP A 309 -2.00 -5.88 -9.63
CA TRP A 309 -2.94 -6.48 -8.69
C TRP A 309 -4.37 -6.42 -9.23
N ILE A 310 -4.80 -5.26 -9.71
CA ILE A 310 -6.11 -5.08 -10.34
C ILE A 310 -6.21 -5.95 -11.59
N GLY A 311 -5.15 -5.99 -12.40
CA GLY A 311 -5.00 -6.91 -13.52
C GLY A 311 -6.11 -6.74 -14.54
N GLU A 312 -6.29 -5.52 -15.05
CA GLU A 312 -7.24 -5.24 -16.13
C GLU A 312 -6.90 -6.05 -17.38
N SER A 313 -7.91 -6.68 -17.96
CA SER A 313 -7.80 -7.52 -19.12
C SER A 313 -8.92 -7.22 -20.09
N HIS A 314 -8.56 -6.95 -21.33
CA HIS A 314 -9.50 -6.68 -22.42
C HIS A 314 -9.77 -7.96 -23.19
N GLY A 315 -11.04 -8.28 -23.40
CA GLY A 315 -11.44 -9.50 -24.10
C GLY A 315 -12.88 -9.42 -24.61
N ALA A 316 -13.54 -10.57 -24.62
CA ALA A 316 -14.96 -10.67 -24.94
C ALA A 316 -15.66 -11.63 -23.99
N SER A 317 -16.91 -11.30 -23.67
CA SER A 317 -17.90 -12.23 -23.16
C SER A 317 -18.62 -12.87 -24.34
N VAL A 318 -18.70 -14.18 -24.37
CA VAL A 318 -19.29 -14.96 -25.47
C VAL A 318 -20.25 -16.01 -24.91
N HIS A 319 -21.46 -16.09 -25.49
CA HIS A 319 -22.52 -16.99 -25.06
C HIS A 319 -22.54 -18.26 -25.89
N PHE A 320 -22.29 -19.39 -25.26
CA PHE A 320 -22.40 -20.72 -25.84
C PHE A 320 -23.70 -21.39 -25.38
N THR A 321 -24.39 -22.05 -26.28
CA THR A 321 -25.61 -22.81 -25.91
C THR A 321 -25.25 -24.24 -25.53
N VAL A 322 -25.68 -24.67 -24.34
CA VAL A 322 -25.52 -26.07 -23.86
C VAL A 322 -26.87 -26.76 -23.86
N ALA A 323 -27.00 -27.81 -24.65
CA ALA A 323 -28.21 -28.62 -24.68
C ALA A 323 -28.26 -29.56 -23.45
N THR A 324 -29.26 -29.41 -22.60
CA THR A 324 -29.47 -30.21 -21.39
C THR A 324 -30.82 -30.95 -21.47
N ALA A 325 -31.10 -31.88 -20.53
CA ALA A 325 -32.35 -32.57 -20.47
C ALA A 325 -33.55 -31.63 -20.21
N ASP A 326 -33.30 -30.50 -19.55
CA ASP A 326 -34.32 -29.50 -19.18
C ASP A 326 -34.40 -28.35 -20.20
N GLY A 327 -33.79 -28.52 -21.39
CA GLY A 327 -33.73 -27.53 -22.45
C GLY A 327 -32.39 -26.89 -22.61
N ASP A 328 -32.28 -25.96 -23.54
CA ASP A 328 -31.04 -25.22 -23.81
C ASP A 328 -30.74 -24.25 -22.67
N LYS A 329 -29.47 -24.26 -22.21
CA LYS A 329 -28.94 -23.38 -21.19
C LYS A 329 -27.85 -22.50 -21.77
N ASP A 330 -27.75 -21.27 -21.31
CA ASP A 330 -26.69 -20.37 -21.65
C ASP A 330 -25.43 -20.68 -20.83
N MET A 331 -24.26 -20.62 -21.50
CA MET A 331 -22.93 -20.71 -20.87
C MET A 331 -22.12 -19.54 -21.34
N GLU A 332 -21.98 -18.54 -20.49
CA GLU A 332 -21.15 -17.38 -20.74
C GLU A 332 -19.67 -17.72 -20.51
N ILE A 333 -18.80 -17.35 -21.47
CA ILE A 333 -17.36 -17.53 -21.40
C ILE A 333 -16.69 -16.17 -21.60
N TYR A 334 -15.75 -15.82 -20.70
CA TYR A 334 -14.84 -14.71 -20.94
C TYR A 334 -13.53 -15.20 -21.57
N THR A 335 -13.08 -14.53 -22.63
CA THR A 335 -11.79 -14.80 -23.27
C THR A 335 -11.06 -13.53 -23.66
N THR A 336 -9.74 -13.49 -23.46
CA THR A 336 -8.85 -12.43 -23.94
C THR A 336 -8.48 -12.62 -25.42
N ARG A 337 -8.81 -13.81 -25.97
CA ARG A 337 -8.47 -14.20 -27.35
C ARG A 337 -9.71 -14.59 -28.15
N PRO A 338 -10.69 -13.66 -28.32
CA PRO A 338 -11.87 -13.96 -29.14
C PRO A 338 -11.55 -14.26 -30.61
N ASP A 339 -10.39 -13.81 -31.10
CA ASP A 339 -9.84 -14.15 -32.43
C ASP A 339 -9.65 -15.65 -32.64
N THR A 340 -9.48 -16.43 -31.54
CA THR A 340 -9.26 -17.88 -31.60
C THR A 340 -10.53 -18.71 -31.47
N LEU A 341 -11.72 -18.11 -31.40
CA LEU A 341 -13.01 -18.83 -31.31
C LEU A 341 -13.21 -19.91 -32.38
N PHE A 342 -12.64 -19.70 -33.57
CA PHE A 342 -12.66 -20.70 -34.66
C PHE A 342 -11.82 -21.95 -34.37
N GLY A 343 -10.85 -21.86 -33.46
CA GLY A 343 -9.99 -22.94 -33.00
C GLY A 343 -10.47 -23.66 -31.78
N THR A 344 -11.65 -23.30 -31.25
CA THR A 344 -12.23 -23.95 -30.06
C THR A 344 -12.64 -25.37 -30.41
N THR A 345 -12.09 -26.38 -29.73
CA THR A 345 -12.34 -27.79 -29.97
C THR A 345 -13.04 -28.50 -28.81
N PHE A 346 -13.03 -27.91 -27.64
CA PHE A 346 -13.81 -28.32 -26.46
C PHE A 346 -14.05 -27.12 -25.54
N ALA A 347 -14.92 -27.31 -24.57
CA ALA A 347 -15.14 -26.33 -23.51
C ALA A 347 -14.95 -27.00 -22.14
N VAL A 348 -14.61 -26.20 -21.14
CA VAL A 348 -14.38 -26.71 -19.78
C VAL A 348 -15.09 -25.83 -18.76
N VAL A 349 -15.78 -26.46 -17.81
CA VAL A 349 -16.39 -25.75 -16.68
C VAL A 349 -15.76 -26.17 -15.35
N SER A 350 -15.84 -25.30 -14.37
CA SER A 350 -15.41 -25.60 -13.00
C SER A 350 -16.24 -26.76 -12.40
N PRO A 351 -15.68 -27.53 -11.48
CA PRO A 351 -16.44 -28.60 -10.80
C PRO A 351 -17.67 -28.10 -10.03
N GLU A 352 -17.70 -26.81 -9.68
CA GLU A 352 -18.79 -26.15 -8.96
C GLU A 352 -19.84 -25.52 -9.88
N HIS A 353 -19.66 -25.57 -11.19
CA HIS A 353 -20.52 -24.87 -12.16
C HIS A 353 -21.95 -25.43 -12.15
N HIS A 354 -22.96 -24.56 -12.18
CA HIS A 354 -24.39 -24.91 -12.10
C HIS A 354 -24.87 -25.83 -13.25
N LEU A 355 -24.27 -25.75 -14.43
CA LEU A 355 -24.61 -26.65 -15.55
C LEU A 355 -24.42 -28.13 -15.21
N LEU A 356 -23.55 -28.46 -14.24
CA LEU A 356 -23.29 -29.83 -13.82
C LEU A 356 -24.44 -30.45 -13.02
N GLU A 357 -25.42 -29.67 -12.62
CA GLU A 357 -26.66 -30.18 -12.01
C GLU A 357 -27.58 -30.83 -13.05
N ASN A 358 -27.37 -30.54 -14.34
CA ASN A 358 -28.22 -30.99 -15.45
C ASN A 358 -27.50 -31.97 -16.37
N VAL A 359 -26.52 -32.73 -15.87
CA VAL A 359 -25.85 -33.77 -16.68
C VAL A 359 -26.77 -34.93 -16.99
N PRO A 360 -26.65 -35.60 -18.17
CA PRO A 360 -27.52 -36.67 -18.54
C PRO A 360 -27.36 -37.90 -17.65
N ALA A 361 -28.43 -38.69 -17.50
CA ALA A 361 -28.42 -39.93 -16.69
C ALA A 361 -27.54 -41.05 -17.29
N GLU A 362 -27.34 -41.04 -18.60
CA GLU A 362 -26.54 -42.03 -19.34
C GLU A 362 -25.52 -41.34 -20.25
N TRP A 363 -24.39 -41.98 -20.47
CA TRP A 363 -23.42 -41.49 -21.44
C TRP A 363 -24.00 -41.41 -22.83
N PRO A 364 -23.74 -40.34 -23.63
CA PRO A 364 -24.02 -40.33 -25.04
C PRO A 364 -23.35 -41.50 -25.78
N ALA A 365 -23.93 -41.88 -26.90
CA ALA A 365 -23.36 -42.93 -27.74
C ALA A 365 -21.93 -42.56 -28.20
N ASP A 366 -21.06 -43.55 -28.33
CA ASP A 366 -19.70 -43.43 -28.90
C ASP A 366 -18.73 -42.54 -28.09
N VAL A 367 -18.97 -42.32 -26.78
CA VAL A 367 -18.05 -41.60 -25.90
C VAL A 367 -16.84 -42.49 -25.58
N PRO A 368 -15.60 -41.97 -25.78
CA PRO A 368 -14.37 -42.69 -25.44
C PRO A 368 -14.31 -43.09 -23.97
N GLU A 369 -13.79 -44.25 -23.66
CA GLU A 369 -13.72 -44.73 -22.25
C GLU A 369 -12.85 -43.82 -21.37
N ASP A 370 -11.77 -43.26 -21.92
CA ASP A 370 -10.86 -42.35 -21.22
C ASP A 370 -11.55 -41.03 -20.77
N TRP A 371 -12.69 -40.70 -21.41
CA TRP A 371 -13.46 -39.48 -21.05
C TRP A 371 -14.43 -39.72 -19.86
N LYS A 372 -14.79 -40.98 -19.59
CA LYS A 372 -15.77 -41.38 -18.60
C LYS A 372 -15.19 -41.48 -17.17
N GLY A 373 -13.86 -41.41 -17.03
CA GLY A 373 -13.20 -41.52 -15.73
C GLY A 373 -13.40 -42.89 -15.02
N GLY A 374 -13.87 -43.93 -15.76
CA GLY A 374 -14.16 -45.26 -15.19
C GLY A 374 -15.53 -45.38 -14.52
N TYR A 375 -16.42 -44.39 -14.66
CA TYR A 375 -17.76 -44.39 -14.09
C TYR A 375 -18.83 -44.88 -15.08
N ALA A 376 -19.89 -45.49 -14.54
CA ALA A 376 -20.97 -46.07 -15.34
C ALA A 376 -21.87 -45.00 -15.98
N ASN A 377 -22.03 -43.85 -15.33
CA ASN A 377 -22.86 -42.75 -15.83
C ASN A 377 -22.28 -41.35 -15.46
N PRO A 378 -22.71 -40.29 -16.15
CA PRO A 378 -22.21 -38.92 -15.91
C PRO A 378 -22.46 -38.41 -14.49
N VAL A 379 -23.61 -38.73 -13.90
CA VAL A 379 -24.02 -38.22 -12.59
C VAL A 379 -23.07 -38.66 -11.48
N GLU A 380 -22.72 -39.97 -11.47
CA GLU A 380 -21.75 -40.52 -10.51
C GLU A 380 -20.36 -39.97 -10.76
N ALA A 381 -19.97 -39.84 -12.02
CA ALA A 381 -18.67 -39.35 -12.42
C ALA A 381 -18.44 -37.88 -11.97
N VAL A 382 -19.39 -37.00 -12.28
CA VAL A 382 -19.31 -35.57 -11.92
C VAL A 382 -19.33 -35.39 -10.41
N LYS A 383 -20.16 -36.12 -9.68
CA LYS A 383 -20.22 -36.08 -8.22
C LYS A 383 -18.88 -36.47 -7.59
N ALA A 384 -18.28 -37.57 -8.07
CA ALA A 384 -16.97 -38.00 -7.56
C ALA A 384 -15.86 -37.03 -7.89
N TYR A 385 -15.85 -36.45 -9.11
CA TYR A 385 -14.87 -35.47 -9.52
C TYR A 385 -14.96 -34.16 -8.69
N ARG A 386 -16.19 -33.66 -8.42
CA ARG A 386 -16.44 -32.49 -7.58
C ARG A 386 -15.87 -32.70 -6.17
N LEU A 387 -16.16 -33.83 -5.52
CA LEU A 387 -15.60 -34.16 -4.21
C LEU A 387 -14.07 -34.20 -4.19
N ALA A 388 -13.46 -34.73 -5.25
CA ALA A 388 -12.00 -34.78 -5.37
C ALA A 388 -11.40 -33.39 -5.59
N ALA A 389 -12.08 -32.49 -6.30
CA ALA A 389 -11.65 -31.11 -6.51
C ALA A 389 -11.78 -30.25 -5.25
N GLU A 390 -12.86 -30.43 -4.47
CA GLU A 390 -13.08 -29.75 -3.18
C GLU A 390 -11.99 -30.06 -2.14
N ALA A 391 -11.37 -31.25 -2.23
CA ALA A 391 -10.27 -31.63 -1.36
C ALA A 391 -8.93 -30.95 -1.70
N LYS A 392 -8.83 -30.20 -2.81
CA LYS A 392 -7.61 -29.51 -3.27
C LYS A 392 -7.67 -28.02 -2.94
N THR A 393 -6.51 -27.41 -2.63
CA THR A 393 -6.41 -25.96 -2.53
C THR A 393 -6.50 -25.30 -3.93
N ALA A 394 -6.91 -24.04 -4.01
CA ALA A 394 -6.94 -23.31 -5.28
C ALA A 394 -5.56 -23.29 -5.97
N LYS A 395 -4.46 -23.25 -5.21
CA LYS A 395 -3.09 -23.34 -5.73
C LYS A 395 -2.76 -24.70 -6.31
N ASP A 396 -3.16 -25.77 -5.63
CA ASP A 396 -2.95 -27.14 -6.15
C ASP A 396 -3.74 -27.36 -7.43
N ARG A 397 -4.92 -26.75 -7.54
CA ARG A 397 -5.76 -26.82 -8.74
C ARG A 397 -5.16 -26.10 -9.94
N VAL A 398 -4.51 -24.95 -9.73
CA VAL A 398 -3.93 -24.12 -10.82
C VAL A 398 -2.46 -24.46 -11.11
N ASN A 399 -1.84 -25.40 -10.37
CA ASN A 399 -0.43 -25.76 -10.57
C ASN A 399 -0.14 -26.24 -11.99
N GLU A 400 0.61 -25.44 -12.74
CA GLU A 400 0.94 -25.73 -14.16
C GLU A 400 1.80 -26.99 -14.32
N ALA A 401 2.61 -27.34 -13.33
CA ALA A 401 3.47 -28.52 -13.33
C ALA A 401 2.74 -29.83 -12.94
N GLY A 402 1.47 -29.73 -12.48
CA GLY A 402 0.67 -30.87 -12.10
C GLY A 402 0.09 -31.64 -13.30
N GLU A 403 -0.25 -32.94 -13.10
CA GLU A 403 -0.98 -33.72 -14.09
C GLU A 403 -2.35 -33.06 -14.33
N LYS A 404 -2.68 -32.75 -15.59
CA LYS A 404 -3.98 -32.19 -15.96
C LYS A 404 -5.05 -33.26 -15.80
N THR A 405 -6.02 -33.03 -14.91
CA THR A 405 -7.17 -33.88 -14.72
C THR A 405 -8.40 -33.29 -15.39
N GLY A 406 -9.35 -34.11 -15.77
CA GLY A 406 -10.60 -33.66 -16.37
C GLY A 406 -11.57 -34.81 -16.57
N LEU A 407 -12.82 -34.50 -16.71
CA LEU A 407 -13.88 -35.45 -16.90
C LEU A 407 -14.91 -34.94 -17.90
N PHE A 408 -15.33 -35.75 -18.87
CA PHE A 408 -16.41 -35.37 -19.75
C PHE A 408 -17.74 -35.35 -18.97
N THR A 409 -18.57 -34.33 -19.18
CA THR A 409 -19.83 -34.15 -18.44
C THR A 409 -21.03 -34.89 -19.05
N GLY A 410 -20.89 -35.42 -20.28
CA GLY A 410 -21.99 -35.93 -21.06
C GLY A 410 -22.73 -34.84 -21.85
N LEU A 411 -22.38 -33.59 -21.67
CA LEU A 411 -22.99 -32.43 -22.34
C LEU A 411 -22.10 -31.91 -23.49
N TYR A 412 -22.74 -31.18 -24.41
CA TYR A 412 -22.07 -30.51 -25.50
C TYR A 412 -22.47 -29.05 -25.56
N ALA A 413 -21.48 -28.16 -25.75
CA ALA A 413 -21.68 -26.74 -25.98
C ALA A 413 -21.65 -26.42 -27.48
N THR A 414 -22.50 -25.51 -27.92
CA THR A 414 -22.53 -25.07 -29.32
C THR A 414 -21.75 -23.77 -29.47
N ASN A 415 -20.69 -23.76 -30.28
CA ASN A 415 -19.93 -22.57 -30.59
C ASN A 415 -20.81 -21.58 -31.39
N PRO A 416 -21.01 -20.34 -30.90
CA PRO A 416 -21.93 -19.39 -31.52
C PRO A 416 -21.51 -18.91 -32.90
N ILE A 417 -20.20 -18.95 -33.22
CA ILE A 417 -19.68 -18.53 -34.56
C ILE A 417 -19.79 -19.68 -35.56
N THR A 418 -19.19 -20.82 -35.19
CA THR A 418 -19.07 -21.95 -36.13
C THR A 418 -20.27 -22.88 -36.18
N GLY A 419 -21.05 -22.90 -35.11
CA GLY A 419 -22.14 -23.87 -34.87
C GLY A 419 -21.64 -25.28 -34.55
N ALA A 420 -20.35 -25.45 -34.32
CA ALA A 420 -19.79 -26.74 -33.93
C ALA A 420 -20.23 -27.16 -32.55
N LYS A 421 -20.56 -28.45 -32.37
CA LYS A 421 -20.81 -29.03 -31.07
C LYS A 421 -19.51 -29.47 -30.44
N LEU A 422 -19.20 -28.88 -29.30
CA LEU A 422 -17.96 -29.05 -28.55
C LEU A 422 -18.25 -29.92 -27.33
N PRO A 423 -17.46 -30.96 -27.02
CA PRO A 423 -17.63 -31.71 -25.80
C PRO A 423 -17.32 -30.79 -24.61
N LEU A 424 -18.20 -30.83 -23.58
CA LEU A 424 -18.08 -30.07 -22.34
C LEU A 424 -17.44 -30.95 -21.28
N PHE A 425 -16.22 -30.56 -20.86
CA PHE A 425 -15.51 -31.18 -19.75
C PHE A 425 -15.70 -30.39 -18.44
N THR A 426 -15.49 -31.05 -17.33
CA THR A 426 -15.19 -30.37 -16.05
C THR A 426 -13.75 -30.65 -15.66
N ALA A 427 -13.05 -29.64 -15.18
CA ALA A 427 -11.66 -29.75 -14.76
C ALA A 427 -11.37 -28.85 -13.57
N ASP A 428 -10.53 -29.33 -12.65
CA ASP A 428 -10.23 -28.66 -11.39
C ASP A 428 -9.36 -27.40 -11.54
N TYR A 429 -8.65 -27.22 -12.65
CA TYR A 429 -7.90 -26.00 -12.94
C TYR A 429 -8.77 -24.81 -13.39
N VAL A 430 -10.06 -25.02 -13.68
CA VAL A 430 -11.03 -23.96 -13.91
C VAL A 430 -11.68 -23.61 -12.58
N LEU A 431 -11.54 -22.35 -12.16
CA LEU A 431 -12.06 -21.85 -10.90
C LEU A 431 -13.37 -21.09 -11.13
N MET A 432 -14.35 -21.31 -10.24
CA MET A 432 -15.66 -20.65 -10.33
C MET A 432 -15.59 -19.15 -10.09
N ASP A 433 -14.62 -18.70 -9.31
CA ASP A 433 -14.41 -17.31 -8.93
C ASP A 433 -13.49 -16.54 -9.89
N TYR A 434 -13.09 -17.13 -11.01
CA TYR A 434 -12.35 -16.47 -12.08
C TYR A 434 -13.16 -16.46 -13.39
N GLY A 435 -13.60 -15.26 -13.79
CA GLY A 435 -14.51 -15.12 -14.94
C GLY A 435 -15.90 -15.70 -14.63
N THR A 436 -16.39 -16.53 -15.53
CA THR A 436 -17.72 -17.17 -15.47
C THR A 436 -17.70 -18.61 -14.94
N GLY A 437 -16.51 -19.11 -14.53
CA GLY A 437 -16.32 -20.52 -14.19
C GLY A 437 -16.36 -21.45 -15.41
N ALA A 438 -16.33 -20.90 -16.64
CA ALA A 438 -16.31 -21.63 -17.89
C ALA A 438 -15.25 -21.07 -18.83
N ILE A 439 -14.56 -21.92 -19.56
CA ILE A 439 -13.57 -21.55 -20.56
C ILE A 439 -13.81 -22.25 -21.90
N MET A 440 -13.52 -21.59 -23.00
CA MET A 440 -13.31 -22.21 -24.30
C MET A 440 -11.87 -22.69 -24.39
N ALA A 441 -11.65 -23.85 -24.93
CA ALA A 441 -10.32 -24.43 -25.09
C ALA A 441 -9.85 -24.36 -26.52
N VAL A 442 -8.66 -23.77 -26.71
CA VAL A 442 -8.03 -23.52 -28.02
C VAL A 442 -6.64 -24.17 -28.12
N PRO A 443 -6.56 -25.50 -28.31
CA PRO A 443 -5.30 -26.24 -28.24
C PRO A 443 -4.21 -25.78 -29.21
N GLY A 444 -4.59 -25.15 -30.32
CA GLY A 444 -3.63 -24.58 -31.29
C GLY A 444 -2.94 -23.31 -30.79
N GLY A 445 -3.46 -22.64 -29.74
CA GLY A 445 -3.00 -21.36 -29.25
C GLY A 445 -2.71 -21.28 -27.74
N ASP A 446 -2.98 -22.34 -26.97
CA ASP A 446 -2.75 -22.39 -25.52
C ASP A 446 -2.08 -23.70 -25.11
N GLN A 447 -1.06 -23.65 -24.28
CA GLN A 447 -0.29 -24.83 -23.89
C GLN A 447 -1.09 -25.78 -22.98
N ARG A 448 -1.91 -25.26 -22.08
CA ARG A 448 -2.73 -26.10 -21.16
C ARG A 448 -3.80 -26.83 -21.94
N ASP A 449 -4.44 -26.15 -22.89
CA ASP A 449 -5.45 -26.71 -23.74
C ASP A 449 -4.85 -27.74 -24.70
N TYR A 450 -3.63 -27.51 -25.18
CA TYR A 450 -2.88 -28.47 -26.00
C TYR A 450 -2.59 -29.76 -25.23
N ASP A 451 -2.04 -29.64 -24.01
CA ASP A 451 -1.71 -30.80 -23.17
C ASP A 451 -2.98 -31.60 -22.83
N PHE A 452 -4.09 -30.91 -22.54
CA PHE A 452 -5.39 -31.54 -22.31
C PHE A 452 -5.91 -32.24 -23.57
N ALA A 453 -5.85 -31.55 -24.70
CA ALA A 453 -6.29 -32.13 -25.99
C ALA A 453 -5.49 -33.38 -26.37
N VAL A 454 -4.17 -33.36 -26.18
CA VAL A 454 -3.31 -34.53 -26.43
C VAL A 454 -3.70 -35.70 -25.50
N LYS A 455 -3.92 -35.44 -24.20
CA LYS A 455 -4.31 -36.44 -23.21
C LYS A 455 -5.64 -37.11 -23.55
N PHE A 456 -6.64 -36.34 -23.96
CA PHE A 456 -8.00 -36.84 -24.24
C PHE A 456 -8.26 -37.11 -25.72
N GLY A 457 -7.24 -37.03 -26.59
CA GLY A 457 -7.39 -37.30 -28.03
C GLY A 457 -8.29 -36.31 -28.76
N LEU A 458 -8.33 -35.05 -28.33
CA LEU A 458 -9.16 -33.99 -28.90
C LEU A 458 -8.46 -33.30 -30.09
N PRO A 459 -9.20 -32.72 -31.05
CA PRO A 459 -8.63 -32.03 -32.21
C PRO A 459 -7.82 -30.80 -31.79
N VAL A 460 -6.76 -30.50 -32.57
CA VAL A 460 -5.96 -29.28 -32.47
C VAL A 460 -6.12 -28.48 -33.78
N ILE A 461 -6.68 -27.27 -33.67
CA ILE A 461 -6.90 -26.34 -34.80
C ILE A 461 -6.07 -25.09 -34.55
N TYR A 462 -5.14 -24.80 -35.45
CA TYR A 462 -4.34 -23.56 -35.41
C TYR A 462 -5.08 -22.43 -36.09
N THR A 463 -5.30 -21.32 -35.37
CA THR A 463 -5.97 -20.12 -35.88
C THR A 463 -5.02 -18.94 -36.05
N VAL A 464 -3.77 -19.07 -35.63
CA VAL A 464 -2.72 -18.06 -35.77
C VAL A 464 -1.46 -18.74 -36.32
N THR A 465 -0.79 -18.08 -37.26
CA THR A 465 0.51 -18.49 -37.83
C THR A 465 1.56 -17.41 -37.53
N PRO A 466 2.84 -17.76 -37.40
CA PRO A 466 3.93 -16.81 -37.30
C PRO A 466 3.90 -15.76 -38.43
N LEU A 467 4.48 -14.59 -38.15
CA LEU A 467 4.63 -13.54 -39.15
C LEU A 467 5.54 -14.01 -40.29
N PRO A 468 5.27 -13.61 -41.57
CA PRO A 468 6.10 -13.99 -42.70
C PRO A 468 7.58 -13.64 -42.57
N ASP A 469 7.89 -12.55 -41.85
CA ASP A 469 9.24 -12.03 -41.67
C ASP A 469 9.90 -12.47 -40.33
N SER A 470 9.25 -13.33 -39.57
CA SER A 470 9.76 -13.76 -38.24
C SER A 470 10.88 -14.81 -38.35
N GLY A 471 11.01 -15.47 -39.49
CA GLY A 471 11.91 -16.62 -39.69
C GLY A 471 11.39 -17.93 -39.04
N ASP A 472 10.15 -17.92 -38.56
CA ASP A 472 9.45 -19.08 -37.99
C ASP A 472 8.31 -19.54 -38.89
N ASP A 473 7.91 -20.81 -38.77
CA ASP A 473 6.88 -21.45 -39.60
C ASP A 473 5.93 -22.28 -38.73
N LEU A 474 4.64 -22.25 -39.07
CA LEU A 474 3.63 -23.05 -38.35
C LEU A 474 3.94 -24.54 -38.38
N ALA A 475 4.58 -25.07 -39.42
CA ALA A 475 5.02 -26.46 -39.51
C ALA A 475 5.98 -26.89 -38.35
N ASN A 476 6.61 -25.94 -37.67
CA ASN A 476 7.42 -26.21 -36.47
C ASN A 476 6.56 -26.61 -35.27
N TYR A 477 5.29 -26.22 -35.27
CA TYR A 477 4.35 -26.42 -34.17
C TYR A 477 3.35 -27.53 -34.41
N GLU A 478 2.92 -27.74 -35.64
CA GLU A 478 1.91 -28.74 -36.00
C GLU A 478 2.23 -30.12 -35.46
N GLY A 479 1.32 -30.67 -34.64
CA GLY A 479 1.46 -31.98 -34.00
C GLY A 479 2.51 -32.08 -32.92
N LYS A 480 3.13 -30.98 -32.47
CA LYS A 480 4.22 -30.94 -31.50
C LYS A 480 3.95 -30.00 -30.33
N ALA A 481 3.41 -28.80 -30.59
CA ALA A 481 3.18 -27.75 -29.62
C ALA A 481 2.16 -26.72 -30.13
N PRO A 482 1.52 -25.93 -29.28
CA PRO A 482 0.69 -24.78 -29.71
C PRO A 482 1.56 -23.61 -30.16
N PHE A 483 0.99 -22.74 -31.01
CA PHE A 483 1.57 -21.44 -31.30
C PHE A 483 0.95 -20.38 -30.38
N VAL A 484 1.62 -20.09 -29.28
CA VAL A 484 1.08 -19.24 -28.19
C VAL A 484 1.32 -17.74 -28.37
N SER A 485 1.98 -17.31 -29.46
CA SER A 485 2.31 -15.91 -29.69
C SER A 485 1.06 -15.08 -30.01
N HIS A 486 1.00 -13.88 -29.43
CA HIS A 486 0.03 -12.86 -29.81
C HIS A 486 0.47 -12.14 -31.11
N ASP A 487 1.71 -12.25 -31.50
CA ASP A 487 2.30 -11.59 -32.66
C ASP A 487 2.27 -12.54 -33.88
N GLY A 488 1.15 -12.52 -34.57
CA GLY A 488 0.91 -13.45 -35.70
C GLY A 488 -0.17 -12.98 -36.66
N ILE A 489 -0.42 -13.80 -37.67
CA ILE A 489 -1.50 -13.61 -38.65
C ILE A 489 -2.58 -14.67 -38.42
N VAL A 490 -3.82 -14.25 -38.42
CA VAL A 490 -4.98 -15.14 -38.24
C VAL A 490 -5.24 -15.95 -39.51
N ILE A 491 -5.48 -17.25 -39.32
CA ILE A 491 -5.78 -18.24 -40.37
C ILE A 491 -6.98 -19.11 -39.95
N ASN A 492 -7.54 -19.89 -40.83
CA ASN A 492 -8.62 -20.85 -40.57
C ASN A 492 -9.83 -20.29 -39.80
N SER A 493 -10.08 -18.97 -39.97
CA SER A 493 -11.03 -18.22 -39.17
C SER A 493 -12.02 -17.46 -40.05
N SER A 494 -12.94 -18.22 -40.71
CA SER A 494 -14.01 -17.62 -41.51
C SER A 494 -15.30 -18.43 -41.45
N VAL A 495 -16.44 -17.74 -41.53
CA VAL A 495 -17.79 -18.30 -41.63
C VAL A 495 -18.59 -17.49 -42.64
N GLU A 496 -19.40 -18.17 -43.45
CA GLU A 496 -20.31 -17.51 -44.38
C GLU A 496 -21.57 -17.02 -43.68
N ALA A 497 -22.23 -16.00 -44.27
CA ALA A 497 -23.50 -15.51 -43.79
C ALA A 497 -24.58 -16.59 -43.88
N THR A 498 -25.37 -16.71 -42.80
CA THR A 498 -26.58 -17.57 -42.75
C THR A 498 -27.70 -16.81 -42.06
N GLU A 499 -28.99 -17.18 -42.42
CA GLU A 499 -30.16 -16.57 -41.78
C GLU A 499 -30.14 -16.72 -40.22
N ALA A 500 -29.50 -17.77 -39.73
CA ALA A 500 -29.42 -18.06 -38.27
C ALA A 500 -28.23 -17.42 -37.59
N LYS A 501 -27.20 -16.92 -38.33
CA LYS A 501 -25.92 -16.50 -37.75
C LYS A 501 -25.53 -15.05 -38.11
N GLY A 502 -26.37 -14.33 -38.87
CA GLY A 502 -26.04 -12.98 -39.26
C GLY A 502 -25.02 -12.89 -40.43
N ASP A 503 -24.27 -11.79 -40.46
CA ASP A 503 -23.32 -11.47 -41.52
C ASP A 503 -22.12 -12.44 -41.59
N ALA A 504 -21.51 -12.54 -42.76
CA ALA A 504 -20.25 -13.31 -42.91
C ALA A 504 -19.13 -12.69 -42.10
N LEU A 505 -18.32 -13.56 -41.51
CA LEU A 505 -17.12 -13.13 -40.75
C LEU A 505 -15.89 -13.84 -41.33
N SER A 506 -14.85 -13.08 -41.67
CA SER A 506 -13.53 -13.61 -41.97
C SER A 506 -12.46 -12.79 -41.25
N LEU A 507 -11.63 -13.47 -40.44
CA LEU A 507 -10.48 -12.92 -39.77
C LEU A 507 -9.17 -13.27 -40.49
N ASN A 508 -9.22 -14.12 -41.48
CA ASN A 508 -8.04 -14.61 -42.21
C ASN A 508 -7.21 -13.46 -42.80
N GLY A 509 -5.90 -13.50 -42.57
CA GLY A 509 -4.95 -12.50 -43.05
C GLY A 509 -4.82 -11.25 -42.20
N LEU A 510 -5.62 -11.10 -41.15
CA LEU A 510 -5.52 -9.99 -40.19
C LEU A 510 -4.44 -10.25 -39.14
N ARG A 511 -3.87 -9.18 -38.58
CA ARG A 511 -3.12 -9.20 -37.34
C ARG A 511 -4.07 -9.55 -36.20
N VAL A 512 -3.54 -10.13 -35.14
CA VAL A 512 -4.34 -10.57 -33.97
C VAL A 512 -5.20 -9.44 -33.40
N ASP A 513 -4.62 -8.26 -33.17
CA ASP A 513 -5.34 -7.12 -32.60
C ASP A 513 -6.51 -6.64 -33.50
N ASP A 514 -6.30 -6.58 -34.81
CA ASP A 514 -7.33 -6.22 -35.78
C ASP A 514 -8.44 -7.29 -35.83
N ALA A 515 -8.06 -8.55 -35.69
CA ALA A 515 -9.00 -9.67 -35.62
C ALA A 515 -9.86 -9.63 -34.36
N ILE A 516 -9.27 -9.32 -33.18
CA ILE A 516 -9.99 -9.14 -31.91
C ILE A 516 -11.03 -8.03 -32.06
N ALA A 517 -10.65 -6.87 -32.59
CA ALA A 517 -11.59 -5.76 -32.79
C ALA A 517 -12.74 -6.16 -33.71
N LYS A 518 -12.43 -6.86 -34.82
CA LYS A 518 -13.44 -7.28 -35.81
C LYS A 518 -14.39 -8.34 -35.27
N VAL A 519 -13.89 -9.34 -34.55
CA VAL A 519 -14.75 -10.40 -33.97
C VAL A 519 -15.63 -9.85 -32.87
N ASN A 520 -15.15 -8.91 -32.04
CA ASN A 520 -15.95 -8.26 -31.00
C ASN A 520 -17.15 -7.52 -31.61
N ALA A 521 -16.92 -6.72 -32.67
CA ALA A 521 -18.00 -6.05 -33.37
C ALA A 521 -19.02 -7.02 -33.98
N TRP A 522 -18.55 -8.16 -34.49
CA TRP A 522 -19.43 -9.19 -35.01
C TRP A 522 -20.27 -9.88 -33.91
N LEU A 523 -19.64 -10.23 -32.79
CA LEU A 523 -20.33 -10.85 -31.62
C LEU A 523 -21.46 -9.96 -31.09
N GLU A 524 -21.23 -8.65 -31.02
CA GLU A 524 -22.25 -7.66 -30.64
C GLU A 524 -23.39 -7.57 -31.65
N SER A 525 -23.07 -7.53 -32.96
CA SER A 525 -24.07 -7.44 -34.01
C SER A 525 -24.92 -8.71 -34.11
N ALA A 526 -24.35 -9.87 -33.84
CA ALA A 526 -25.03 -11.17 -33.82
C ALA A 526 -25.78 -11.43 -32.47
N GLY A 527 -25.63 -10.59 -31.46
CA GLY A 527 -26.25 -10.75 -30.16
C GLY A 527 -25.79 -11.99 -29.36
N VAL A 528 -24.57 -12.50 -29.67
CA VAL A 528 -24.02 -13.71 -29.05
C VAL A 528 -22.77 -13.41 -28.18
N GLY A 529 -22.47 -12.15 -27.98
CA GLY A 529 -21.35 -11.72 -27.14
C GLY A 529 -21.08 -10.23 -27.27
N LYS A 530 -20.10 -9.75 -26.52
CA LYS A 530 -19.66 -8.34 -26.59
C LYS A 530 -18.21 -8.20 -26.10
N GLY A 531 -17.56 -7.14 -26.58
CA GLY A 531 -16.28 -6.70 -26.01
C GLY A 531 -16.45 -6.39 -24.51
N THR A 532 -15.59 -6.93 -23.68
CA THR A 532 -15.71 -6.83 -22.22
C THR A 532 -14.34 -6.64 -21.57
N VAL A 533 -14.30 -5.81 -20.54
CA VAL A 533 -13.13 -5.67 -19.68
C VAL A 533 -13.36 -6.52 -18.43
N SER A 534 -12.37 -7.31 -18.07
CA SER A 534 -12.37 -8.14 -16.86
C SER A 534 -11.18 -7.74 -15.96
N TYR A 535 -11.27 -8.09 -14.71
CA TYR A 535 -10.25 -7.78 -13.71
C TYR A 535 -9.83 -9.06 -12.99
N ARG A 536 -8.55 -9.18 -12.66
CA ARG A 536 -8.07 -10.22 -11.73
C ARG A 536 -8.43 -9.89 -10.30
N LEU A 537 -8.61 -8.59 -9.99
CA LEU A 537 -9.11 -8.11 -8.71
C LEU A 537 -10.44 -8.79 -8.39
N ARG A 538 -10.58 -9.23 -7.14
CA ARG A 538 -11.84 -9.78 -6.61
C ARG A 538 -12.47 -8.76 -5.68
N ASP A 539 -13.78 -8.93 -5.45
CA ASP A 539 -14.47 -8.14 -4.44
C ASP A 539 -13.86 -8.35 -3.07
N TRP A 540 -13.78 -7.28 -2.30
CA TRP A 540 -13.11 -7.27 -1.01
C TRP A 540 -13.95 -7.96 0.06
N LEU A 541 -13.47 -9.09 0.57
CA LEU A 541 -14.08 -9.80 1.69
C LEU A 541 -13.98 -8.97 2.96
N PHE A 542 -15.13 -8.49 3.44
CA PHE A 542 -15.20 -7.40 4.41
C PHE A 542 -15.67 -7.82 5.81
N SER A 543 -15.98 -9.06 6.08
CA SER A 543 -16.36 -9.55 7.42
C SER A 543 -15.32 -10.45 8.05
N ARG A 544 -15.23 -10.40 9.39
CA ARG A 544 -14.35 -11.25 10.21
C ARG A 544 -15.11 -11.83 11.39
N GLN A 545 -14.85 -13.09 11.69
CA GLN A 545 -15.41 -13.81 12.84
C GLN A 545 -14.53 -13.52 14.07
N ARG A 546 -14.45 -12.25 14.43
CA ARG A 546 -13.59 -11.73 15.49
C ARG A 546 -14.37 -10.86 16.46
N TYR A 547 -13.80 -10.66 17.65
CA TYR A 547 -14.35 -9.75 18.66
C TYR A 547 -13.82 -8.32 18.45
N TRP A 548 -12.49 -8.16 18.29
CA TRP A 548 -11.83 -6.85 18.31
C TRP A 548 -11.80 -6.19 16.92
N GLY A 549 -12.91 -5.61 16.54
CA GLY A 549 -13.16 -4.89 15.29
C GLY A 549 -14.44 -4.07 15.37
N GLU A 550 -14.69 -3.23 14.38
CA GLU A 550 -15.91 -2.41 14.30
C GLU A 550 -17.14 -3.31 14.03
N PRO A 551 -18.20 -3.25 14.87
CA PRO A 551 -19.47 -3.95 14.59
C PRO A 551 -20.16 -3.38 13.34
N PHE A 552 -20.87 -4.24 12.61
CA PHE A 552 -21.72 -3.80 11.51
C PHE A 552 -22.98 -3.08 12.00
N PRO A 553 -23.38 -1.96 11.38
CA PRO A 553 -24.64 -1.27 11.70
C PRO A 553 -25.86 -1.96 11.04
N ILE A 554 -25.91 -3.28 11.12
CA ILE A 554 -26.90 -4.14 10.47
C ILE A 554 -27.58 -5.01 11.52
N VAL A 555 -28.89 -5.15 11.37
CA VAL A 555 -29.70 -6.12 12.12
C VAL A 555 -30.49 -6.98 11.15
N TYR A 556 -30.82 -8.19 11.58
CA TYR A 556 -31.60 -9.14 10.80
C TYR A 556 -32.96 -9.33 11.44
N GLY A 557 -34.04 -9.35 10.62
CA GLY A 557 -35.36 -9.76 11.02
C GLY A 557 -35.39 -11.27 11.42
N GLU A 558 -36.48 -11.74 11.95
CA GLU A 558 -36.70 -13.18 12.27
C GLU A 558 -36.62 -14.08 11.02
N ASP A 559 -36.88 -13.53 9.86
CA ASP A 559 -36.76 -14.19 8.55
C ASP A 559 -35.36 -14.15 7.97
N GLY A 560 -34.41 -13.47 8.65
CA GLY A 560 -33.04 -13.30 8.21
C GLY A 560 -32.82 -12.15 7.22
N THR A 561 -33.82 -11.32 6.96
CA THR A 561 -33.72 -10.12 6.10
C THR A 561 -32.84 -9.07 6.76
N PRO A 562 -31.80 -8.51 6.06
CA PRO A 562 -30.94 -7.49 6.61
C PRO A 562 -31.59 -6.10 6.60
N HIS A 563 -31.44 -5.35 7.67
CA HIS A 563 -31.89 -3.98 7.82
C HIS A 563 -30.76 -3.09 8.30
N LEU A 564 -30.59 -1.94 7.63
CA LEU A 564 -29.62 -0.93 8.04
C LEU A 564 -30.17 -0.16 9.25
N LEU A 565 -29.32 0.03 10.26
CA LEU A 565 -29.67 0.87 11.40
C LEU A 565 -29.63 2.36 11.02
N PRO A 566 -30.53 3.19 11.58
CA PRO A 566 -30.51 4.63 11.35
C PRO A 566 -29.25 5.28 11.98
N ASP A 567 -28.80 6.40 11.40
CA ASP A 567 -27.60 7.12 11.86
C ASP A 567 -27.67 7.51 13.35
N SER A 568 -28.87 7.69 13.90
CA SER A 568 -29.12 8.00 15.31
C SER A 568 -28.79 6.84 16.26
N ALA A 569 -28.70 5.61 15.75
CA ALA A 569 -28.33 4.43 16.53
C ALA A 569 -26.80 4.25 16.64
N LEU A 570 -26.02 5.00 15.85
CA LEU A 570 -24.57 4.91 15.84
C LEU A 570 -23.91 5.74 16.98
N PRO A 571 -22.82 5.25 17.59
CA PRO A 571 -22.10 4.02 17.28
C PRO A 571 -22.71 2.78 17.92
N ILE A 572 -22.61 1.65 17.24
CA ILE A 572 -22.80 0.34 17.84
C ILE A 572 -21.47 -0.07 18.48
N ASN A 573 -21.45 -0.11 19.80
CA ASN A 573 -20.25 -0.46 20.56
C ASN A 573 -20.15 -1.97 20.81
N LEU A 574 -18.92 -2.47 20.96
CA LEU A 574 -18.66 -3.84 21.38
C LEU A 574 -19.15 -4.06 22.83
N PRO A 575 -19.84 -5.16 23.11
CA PRO A 575 -20.21 -5.54 24.47
C PRO A 575 -19.02 -6.21 25.17
N ASP A 576 -19.02 -6.25 26.48
CA ASP A 576 -18.14 -7.15 27.20
C ASP A 576 -18.57 -8.61 26.95
N VAL A 577 -17.61 -9.47 26.69
CA VAL A 577 -17.83 -10.90 26.50
C VAL A 577 -16.97 -11.70 27.48
N PRO A 578 -17.46 -12.88 27.92
CA PRO A 578 -16.71 -13.69 28.89
C PRO A 578 -15.46 -14.35 28.29
N ASP A 579 -15.38 -14.45 26.97
CA ASP A 579 -14.30 -15.06 26.22
C ASP A 579 -14.13 -14.35 24.88
N TYR A 580 -12.91 -13.91 24.60
CA TYR A 580 -12.55 -13.19 23.36
C TYR A 580 -12.09 -14.09 22.22
N GLU A 581 -11.88 -15.39 22.53
CA GLU A 581 -11.35 -16.34 21.55
C GLU A 581 -12.43 -16.68 20.53
N PRO A 582 -12.18 -16.48 19.21
CA PRO A 582 -12.99 -17.13 18.19
C PRO A 582 -12.84 -18.64 18.38
N ARG A 583 -13.88 -19.39 18.12
CA ARG A 583 -13.79 -20.84 18.17
C ARG A 583 -12.82 -21.31 17.10
N THR A 584 -11.67 -21.78 17.54
CA THR A 584 -10.70 -22.44 16.67
C THR A 584 -10.98 -23.94 16.59
N PHE A 585 -10.54 -24.53 15.51
CA PHE A 585 -10.72 -25.93 15.19
C PHE A 585 -9.35 -26.56 14.92
N ASP A 586 -9.34 -27.88 14.75
CA ASP A 586 -8.14 -28.52 14.21
C ASP A 586 -7.75 -27.77 12.91
N PRO A 587 -6.50 -27.30 12.78
CA PRO A 587 -6.08 -26.58 11.58
C PRO A 587 -6.33 -27.30 10.26
N MET A 588 -6.50 -28.62 10.31
CA MET A 588 -6.80 -29.46 9.14
C MET A 588 -8.31 -29.74 8.95
N ASP A 589 -9.18 -29.25 9.83
CA ASP A 589 -10.63 -29.43 9.73
C ASP A 589 -11.25 -28.42 8.76
N ALA A 590 -11.22 -28.74 7.47
CA ALA A 590 -11.81 -27.94 6.41
C ALA A 590 -13.35 -27.81 6.52
N GLU A 591 -14.03 -28.73 7.24
CA GLU A 591 -15.50 -28.79 7.34
C GLU A 591 -16.08 -27.95 8.50
N SER A 592 -15.23 -27.41 9.38
CA SER A 592 -15.67 -26.56 10.49
C SER A 592 -16.32 -25.27 10.00
N ASN A 593 -17.22 -24.71 10.82
CA ASN A 593 -17.92 -23.46 10.54
C ASN A 593 -17.48 -22.36 11.50
N PRO A 594 -17.41 -21.10 11.05
CA PRO A 594 -17.06 -19.97 11.91
C PRO A 594 -18.10 -19.75 13.00
N GLU A 595 -17.59 -19.42 14.20
CA GLU A 595 -18.39 -19.00 15.34
C GLU A 595 -17.71 -17.78 15.98
N ALA A 596 -18.25 -16.59 15.72
CA ALA A 596 -17.70 -15.36 16.25
C ALA A 596 -17.99 -15.22 17.76
N PRO A 597 -17.07 -14.65 18.56
CA PRO A 597 -17.27 -14.43 19.99
C PRO A 597 -18.51 -13.61 20.32
N LEU A 598 -18.87 -12.63 19.49
CA LEU A 598 -20.07 -11.80 19.68
C LEU A 598 -21.38 -12.60 19.65
N SER A 599 -21.44 -13.73 18.92
CA SER A 599 -22.64 -14.57 18.86
C SER A 599 -22.99 -15.20 20.21
N ARG A 600 -22.04 -15.25 21.15
CA ARG A 600 -22.23 -15.82 22.50
C ARG A 600 -22.87 -14.83 23.49
N ASN A 601 -23.01 -13.55 23.11
CA ASN A 601 -23.68 -12.56 23.94
C ASN A 601 -25.12 -12.32 23.46
N GLU A 602 -26.05 -13.21 23.89
CA GLU A 602 -27.43 -13.19 23.44
C GLU A 602 -28.13 -11.84 23.77
N ASP A 603 -27.80 -11.20 24.89
CA ASP A 603 -28.38 -9.91 25.31
C ASP A 603 -27.95 -8.76 24.38
N TRP A 604 -26.77 -8.87 23.80
CA TRP A 604 -26.32 -7.88 22.82
C TRP A 604 -26.84 -8.19 21.41
N VAL A 605 -26.89 -9.47 21.04
CA VAL A 605 -27.33 -9.92 19.72
C VAL A 605 -28.81 -9.61 19.51
N LYS A 606 -29.67 -9.98 20.48
CA LYS A 606 -31.13 -9.81 20.38
C LYS A 606 -31.57 -8.44 20.87
N VAL A 607 -32.21 -7.66 20.00
CA VAL A 607 -32.64 -6.29 20.30
C VAL A 607 -34.08 -6.04 19.84
N GLU A 608 -34.76 -5.20 20.59
CA GLU A 608 -36.11 -4.73 20.27
C GLU A 608 -36.02 -3.33 19.68
N LEU A 609 -36.32 -3.17 18.39
CA LEU A 609 -36.20 -1.91 17.67
C LEU A 609 -37.52 -1.58 16.92
N ASP A 610 -37.73 -0.28 16.69
CA ASP A 610 -38.73 0.22 15.78
C ASP A 610 -38.01 0.88 14.60
N LEU A 611 -38.03 0.24 13.45
CA LEU A 611 -37.42 0.71 12.22
C LEU A 611 -38.42 1.42 11.28
N GLY A 612 -39.60 1.79 11.78
CA GLY A 612 -40.63 2.54 11.08
C GLY A 612 -41.95 1.78 10.89
N ASP A 613 -41.98 0.51 11.26
CA ASP A 613 -43.14 -0.39 11.13
C ASP A 613 -43.60 -1.01 12.47
N GLY A 614 -43.22 -0.36 13.58
CA GLY A 614 -43.51 -0.76 14.94
C GLY A 614 -42.37 -1.56 15.57
N LYS A 615 -42.49 -1.77 16.89
CA LYS A 615 -41.47 -2.46 17.70
C LYS A 615 -41.44 -3.96 17.39
N LYS A 616 -40.29 -4.44 16.90
CA LYS A 616 -40.04 -5.83 16.55
C LYS A 616 -38.71 -6.33 17.12
N THR A 617 -38.55 -7.63 17.19
CA THR A 617 -37.29 -8.29 17.54
C THR A 617 -36.38 -8.36 16.33
N TYR A 618 -35.14 -7.98 16.52
CA TYR A 618 -34.08 -8.06 15.54
C TYR A 618 -32.83 -8.71 16.16
N TYR A 619 -31.92 -9.16 15.28
CA TYR A 619 -30.66 -9.79 15.68
C TYR A 619 -29.49 -9.03 15.04
N ARG A 620 -28.54 -8.53 15.84
CA ARG A 620 -27.35 -7.84 15.32
C ARG A 620 -26.44 -8.80 14.57
N ASP A 621 -25.75 -8.28 13.55
CA ASP A 621 -24.64 -9.02 12.94
C ASP A 621 -23.56 -9.30 13.99
N THR A 622 -23.04 -10.51 14.01
CA THR A 622 -22.05 -10.96 14.99
C THR A 622 -20.62 -10.96 14.44
N ASN A 623 -20.47 -10.63 13.17
CA ASN A 623 -19.15 -10.38 12.59
C ASN A 623 -18.70 -8.96 12.89
N THR A 624 -17.39 -8.73 12.72
CA THR A 624 -16.78 -7.40 12.75
C THR A 624 -16.19 -7.04 11.38
N MET A 625 -16.03 -5.75 11.12
CA MET A 625 -15.29 -5.26 9.96
C MET A 625 -13.79 -5.61 10.11
N PRO A 626 -13.03 -5.72 9.00
CA PRO A 626 -11.59 -5.86 9.09
C PRO A 626 -10.96 -4.59 9.67
N ASN A 627 -9.78 -4.70 10.30
CA ASN A 627 -9.05 -3.53 10.81
C ASN A 627 -8.77 -2.47 9.73
N TRP A 628 -8.72 -2.87 8.46
CA TRP A 628 -8.58 -1.96 7.32
C TRP A 628 -9.74 -0.97 7.17
N ALA A 629 -10.93 -1.27 7.70
CA ALA A 629 -12.08 -0.36 7.64
C ALA A 629 -11.77 0.98 8.31
N GLY A 630 -11.27 0.95 9.53
CA GLY A 630 -10.85 2.17 10.25
C GLY A 630 -9.73 2.92 9.55
N SER A 631 -8.78 2.22 8.93
CA SER A 631 -7.66 2.87 8.24
C SER A 631 -8.01 3.44 6.86
N CYS A 632 -9.18 3.13 6.28
CA CYS A 632 -9.56 3.63 4.95
C CYS A 632 -9.87 5.13 4.89
N TRP A 633 -10.11 5.80 6.00
CA TRP A 633 -10.61 7.17 6.00
C TRP A 633 -9.98 8.10 7.06
N TYR A 634 -9.05 7.61 7.88
CA TYR A 634 -8.49 8.32 9.04
C TYR A 634 -7.83 9.66 8.71
N TYR A 635 -7.27 9.82 7.51
CA TYR A 635 -6.71 11.08 7.03
C TYR A 635 -7.74 12.21 7.03
N MET A 636 -9.00 11.92 6.70
CA MET A 636 -10.07 12.91 6.78
C MET A 636 -10.40 13.29 8.23
N ARG A 637 -10.33 12.33 9.16
CA ARG A 637 -10.60 12.59 10.57
C ARG A 637 -9.56 13.48 11.25
N TYR A 638 -8.32 13.49 10.76
CA TYR A 638 -7.31 14.44 11.23
C TYR A 638 -7.69 15.90 10.98
N ILE A 639 -8.54 16.18 10.00
CA ILE A 639 -8.99 17.55 9.70
C ILE A 639 -9.76 18.13 10.88
N ASP A 640 -10.72 17.39 11.43
CA ASP A 640 -11.39 17.75 12.69
C ASP A 640 -11.95 16.53 13.45
N PRO A 641 -11.20 15.93 14.36
CA PRO A 641 -11.70 14.83 15.18
C PRO A 641 -12.72 15.28 16.24
N THR A 642 -12.90 16.58 16.44
CA THR A 642 -13.85 17.15 17.44
C THR A 642 -15.25 17.31 16.86
N ASP A 643 -15.42 17.31 15.53
CA ASP A 643 -16.73 17.39 14.90
C ASP A 643 -17.57 16.12 15.20
N THR A 644 -18.69 16.34 15.88
CA THR A 644 -19.64 15.27 16.23
C THR A 644 -20.83 15.18 15.28
N LYS A 645 -20.96 16.12 14.35
CA LYS A 645 -22.09 16.21 13.41
C LYS A 645 -21.76 15.64 12.03
N ASN A 646 -20.52 15.81 11.60
CA ASN A 646 -20.04 15.39 10.31
C ASN A 646 -18.82 14.46 10.46
N MET A 647 -18.62 13.59 9.51
CA MET A 647 -17.37 12.84 9.35
C MET A 647 -16.19 13.81 9.14
N VAL A 648 -16.41 14.78 8.27
CA VAL A 648 -15.56 15.94 8.01
C VAL A 648 -16.47 17.06 7.45
N GLU A 649 -16.24 18.29 7.89
CA GLU A 649 -16.91 19.46 7.35
C GLU A 649 -16.40 19.76 5.93
N LYS A 650 -17.30 20.09 5.00
CA LYS A 650 -16.92 20.26 3.59
C LYS A 650 -15.92 21.38 3.37
N ASP A 651 -16.14 22.56 3.96
CA ASP A 651 -15.24 23.71 3.82
C ASP A 651 -13.84 23.42 4.39
N GLU A 652 -13.78 22.62 5.46
CA GLU A 652 -12.52 22.16 6.07
C GLU A 652 -11.81 21.15 5.16
N PHE A 653 -12.57 20.20 4.58
CA PHE A 653 -12.02 19.27 3.61
C PHE A 653 -11.45 19.99 2.39
N ASP A 654 -12.20 20.97 1.83
CA ASP A 654 -11.78 21.73 0.65
C ASP A 654 -10.52 22.54 0.92
N TYR A 655 -10.38 23.10 2.12
CA TYR A 655 -9.18 23.83 2.53
C TYR A 655 -7.95 22.93 2.64
N TRP A 656 -8.08 21.72 3.19
CA TRP A 656 -6.95 20.83 3.44
C TRP A 656 -6.66 19.83 2.32
N MET A 657 -7.68 19.41 1.58
CA MET A 657 -7.60 18.30 0.62
C MET A 657 -8.38 18.54 -0.68
N GLY A 658 -9.07 19.66 -0.83
CA GLY A 658 -9.83 19.97 -2.03
C GLY A 658 -8.91 20.24 -3.25
N PRO A 659 -9.42 20.15 -4.48
CA PRO A 659 -8.66 20.48 -5.68
C PRO A 659 -8.12 21.91 -5.64
N ASN A 660 -6.85 22.08 -6.00
CA ASN A 660 -6.15 23.38 -5.98
C ASN A 660 -6.05 24.04 -4.59
N HIS A 661 -6.20 23.29 -3.50
CA HIS A 661 -6.04 23.81 -2.14
C HIS A 661 -4.63 24.35 -1.86
N ASN A 662 -3.64 23.90 -2.59
CA ASN A 662 -2.28 24.39 -2.58
C ASN A 662 -1.90 25.12 -3.89
N LYS A 663 -0.65 25.57 -4.03
CA LYS A 663 -0.17 26.35 -5.19
C LYS A 663 0.32 25.49 -6.36
N TYR A 664 0.19 24.16 -6.28
CA TYR A 664 0.66 23.28 -7.34
C TYR A 664 -0.35 23.27 -8.49
N SER A 665 0.10 23.62 -9.69
CA SER A 665 -0.71 23.60 -10.90
C SER A 665 -1.12 22.17 -11.23
N GLY A 666 -2.41 21.92 -11.42
CA GLY A 666 -2.97 20.61 -11.75
C GLY A 666 -3.13 19.69 -10.54
N ASP A 667 -3.15 20.24 -9.33
CA ASP A 667 -3.47 19.49 -8.12
C ASP A 667 -4.94 19.08 -8.11
N GLU A 668 -5.18 17.79 -8.10
CA GLU A 668 -6.53 17.20 -8.04
C GLU A 668 -7.05 17.02 -6.59
N GLY A 669 -6.27 17.48 -5.60
CA GLY A 669 -6.58 17.35 -4.18
C GLY A 669 -5.97 16.10 -3.55
N GLY A 670 -6.35 15.87 -2.29
CA GLY A 670 -5.80 14.81 -1.46
C GLY A 670 -4.70 15.32 -0.53
N VAL A 671 -4.17 14.43 0.32
CA VAL A 671 -3.05 14.73 1.23
C VAL A 671 -1.81 15.09 0.45
N ASP A 672 -1.16 16.22 0.77
CA ASP A 672 0.00 16.73 0.03
C ASP A 672 1.23 15.83 0.10
N LEU A 673 1.45 15.19 1.26
CA LEU A 673 2.54 14.24 1.47
C LEU A 673 2.11 13.13 2.41
N TYR A 674 2.13 11.91 1.91
CA TYR A 674 1.89 10.69 2.67
C TYR A 674 3.13 9.82 2.68
N ILE A 675 3.68 9.55 3.88
CA ILE A 675 4.87 8.71 4.05
C ILE A 675 4.47 7.37 4.66
N GLY A 676 4.93 6.28 4.07
CA GLY A 676 4.61 4.95 4.59
C GLY A 676 5.25 3.80 3.82
N GLY A 677 5.16 2.60 4.37
CA GLY A 677 5.78 1.39 3.86
C GLY A 677 5.17 0.91 2.53
N VAL A 678 6.00 0.37 1.66
CA VAL A 678 5.59 -0.16 0.34
C VAL A 678 4.69 -1.41 0.46
N GLU A 679 4.71 -2.10 1.59
CA GLU A 679 3.86 -3.27 1.88
C GLU A 679 2.36 -2.96 1.83
N HIS A 680 1.99 -1.69 1.99
CA HIS A 680 0.60 -1.24 1.91
C HIS A 680 0.10 -0.95 0.49
N ALA A 681 0.93 -1.16 -0.53
CA ALA A 681 0.63 -0.81 -1.93
C ALA A 681 -0.70 -1.39 -2.44
N VAL A 682 -0.97 -2.66 -2.13
CA VAL A 682 -2.17 -3.40 -2.59
C VAL A 682 -3.15 -3.74 -1.47
N LEU A 683 -2.91 -3.21 -0.26
CA LEU A 683 -3.78 -3.34 0.93
C LEU A 683 -4.42 -1.98 1.24
N HIS A 684 -3.96 -1.33 2.31
CA HIS A 684 -4.48 -0.04 2.78
C HIS A 684 -4.61 1.00 1.66
N LEU A 685 -3.60 1.18 0.82
CA LEU A 685 -3.62 2.20 -0.24
C LEU A 685 -4.69 1.91 -1.31
N LEU A 686 -4.95 0.65 -1.61
CA LEU A 686 -6.00 0.28 -2.56
C LEU A 686 -7.40 0.45 -1.96
N TYR A 687 -7.60 -0.01 -0.71
CA TYR A 687 -8.89 0.08 -0.03
C TYR A 687 -9.30 1.51 0.31
N SER A 688 -8.35 2.34 0.76
CA SER A 688 -8.63 3.77 1.03
C SER A 688 -8.99 4.53 -0.24
N ARG A 689 -8.34 4.24 -1.38
CA ARG A 689 -8.72 4.81 -2.68
C ARG A 689 -10.14 4.41 -3.08
N PHE A 690 -10.52 3.16 -2.87
CA PHE A 690 -11.88 2.69 -3.15
C PHE A 690 -12.93 3.42 -2.30
N TRP A 691 -12.76 3.44 -0.97
CA TRP A 691 -13.70 4.13 -0.07
C TRP A 691 -13.81 5.62 -0.40
N HIS A 692 -12.68 6.25 -0.64
CA HIS A 692 -12.64 7.68 -1.01
C HIS A 692 -13.40 7.96 -2.31
N LYS A 693 -13.22 7.11 -3.34
CA LYS A 693 -13.96 7.23 -4.61
C LYS A 693 -15.47 7.07 -4.44
N VAL A 694 -15.92 6.19 -3.56
CA VAL A 694 -17.35 6.06 -3.25
C VAL A 694 -17.87 7.35 -2.59
N LEU A 695 -17.14 7.88 -1.60
CA LEU A 695 -17.50 9.13 -0.94
C LEU A 695 -17.48 10.34 -1.92
N PHE A 696 -16.53 10.35 -2.84
CA PHE A 696 -16.46 11.36 -3.90
C PHE A 696 -17.67 11.29 -4.84
N ASP A 697 -18.04 10.12 -5.29
CA ASP A 697 -19.20 9.91 -6.15
C ASP A 697 -20.52 10.34 -5.48
N LEU A 698 -20.62 10.10 -4.17
CA LEU A 698 -21.78 10.47 -3.36
C LEU A 698 -21.77 11.96 -2.92
N GLY A 699 -20.71 12.72 -3.26
CA GLY A 699 -20.59 14.16 -3.01
C GLY A 699 -20.20 14.54 -1.58
N TYR A 700 -19.63 13.62 -0.81
CA TYR A 700 -19.15 13.90 0.55
C TYR A 700 -17.76 14.54 0.57
N VAL A 701 -16.96 14.34 -0.47
CA VAL A 701 -15.62 14.89 -0.64
C VAL A 701 -15.43 15.37 -2.07
N ASP A 702 -14.55 16.34 -2.32
CA ASP A 702 -14.36 16.99 -3.63
C ASP A 702 -13.08 16.56 -4.35
N SER A 703 -12.18 15.77 -3.73
CA SER A 703 -11.05 15.16 -4.42
C SER A 703 -11.35 13.73 -4.85
N ALA A 704 -10.87 13.34 -6.04
CA ALA A 704 -11.06 11.99 -6.58
C ALA A 704 -10.11 10.96 -5.94
N GLU A 705 -8.99 11.41 -5.37
CA GLU A 705 -7.95 10.60 -4.74
C GLU A 705 -7.64 11.08 -3.32
N PRO A 706 -7.36 10.16 -2.37
CA PRO A 706 -7.09 10.51 -0.98
C PRO A 706 -5.70 11.11 -0.76
N PHE A 707 -4.71 10.71 -1.57
CA PHE A 707 -3.31 11.05 -1.36
C PHE A 707 -2.66 11.52 -2.66
N HIS A 708 -2.28 12.82 -2.71
CA HIS A 708 -1.66 13.42 -3.89
C HIS A 708 -0.23 12.86 -4.11
N LYS A 709 0.62 12.93 -3.08
CA LYS A 709 1.99 12.44 -3.14
C LYS A 709 2.23 11.36 -2.11
N LEU A 710 2.71 10.21 -2.58
CA LEU A 710 3.19 9.13 -1.73
C LEU A 710 4.72 9.07 -1.74
N PHE A 711 5.32 8.89 -0.58
CA PHE A 711 6.74 8.61 -0.43
C PHE A 711 6.94 7.33 0.37
N ASN A 712 7.63 6.35 -0.19
CA ASN A 712 7.98 5.13 0.54
C ASN A 712 9.39 5.25 1.10
N GLN A 713 9.49 5.29 2.42
CA GLN A 713 10.79 5.23 3.10
C GLN A 713 11.37 3.81 3.01
N GLY A 714 12.70 3.74 3.03
CA GLY A 714 13.41 2.48 3.21
C GLY A 714 13.21 1.91 4.61
N MET A 715 13.65 0.68 4.81
CA MET A 715 13.61 0.04 6.12
C MET A 715 14.94 0.15 6.84
N ILE A 716 14.90 0.49 8.13
CA ILE A 716 16.05 0.30 9.02
C ILE A 716 16.13 -1.18 9.37
N GLN A 717 17.18 -1.81 8.92
CA GLN A 717 17.48 -3.22 9.12
C GLN A 717 18.51 -3.38 10.24
N ALA A 718 18.65 -4.60 10.76
CA ALA A 718 19.63 -4.88 11.80
C ALA A 718 20.31 -6.22 11.56
N TYR A 719 21.50 -6.37 12.10
CA TYR A 719 22.12 -7.68 12.20
C TYR A 719 21.51 -8.43 13.37
N ALA A 720 21.18 -9.70 13.14
CA ALA A 720 20.86 -10.67 14.16
C ALA A 720 22.00 -11.70 14.25
N TYR A 721 22.12 -12.33 15.40
CA TYR A 721 23.19 -13.27 15.64
C TYR A 721 22.63 -14.56 16.22
N THR A 722 23.14 -15.68 15.77
CA THR A 722 22.79 -17.01 16.28
C THR A 722 24.00 -17.73 16.83
N ASP A 723 23.79 -18.54 17.86
CA ASP A 723 24.80 -19.49 18.31
C ASP A 723 24.95 -20.66 17.30
N ASP A 724 25.90 -21.57 17.52
CA ASP A 724 26.15 -22.74 16.66
C ASP A 724 24.96 -23.72 16.59
N ARG A 725 23.95 -23.57 17.47
CA ARG A 725 22.70 -24.33 17.44
C ARG A 725 21.59 -23.64 16.66
N GLY A 726 21.86 -22.45 16.11
CA GLY A 726 20.90 -21.65 15.38
C GLY A 726 19.93 -20.88 16.28
N GLN A 727 20.20 -20.75 17.60
CA GLN A 727 19.37 -19.95 18.50
C GLN A 727 19.81 -18.49 18.50
N TYR A 728 18.89 -17.56 18.38
CA TYR A 728 19.18 -16.13 18.43
C TYR A 728 19.71 -15.72 19.79
N VAL A 729 20.80 -14.95 19.78
CA VAL A 729 21.47 -14.37 20.95
C VAL A 729 21.31 -12.83 20.94
N PRO A 730 21.38 -12.16 22.11
CA PRO A 730 21.26 -10.70 22.17
C PRO A 730 22.36 -10.03 21.34
N ALA A 731 21.95 -9.19 20.39
CA ALA A 731 22.88 -8.54 19.45
C ALA A 731 23.85 -7.55 20.13
N ASP A 732 23.42 -6.94 21.23
CA ASP A 732 24.19 -5.99 22.03
C ASP A 732 25.29 -6.67 22.89
N GLU A 733 25.17 -7.97 23.13
CA GLU A 733 26.18 -8.77 23.85
C GLU A 733 27.23 -9.41 22.91
N VAL A 734 27.06 -9.28 21.58
CA VAL A 734 27.97 -9.87 20.61
C VAL A 734 29.20 -8.98 20.41
N VAL A 735 30.37 -9.59 20.50
CA VAL A 735 31.66 -8.93 20.31
C VAL A 735 32.19 -9.22 18.92
N GLU A 736 32.53 -8.15 18.17
CA GLU A 736 33.21 -8.24 16.90
C GLU A 736 34.70 -8.47 17.10
N GLY A 737 35.22 -9.52 16.50
CA GLY A 737 36.62 -9.90 16.52
C GLY A 737 37.38 -9.48 15.24
N PRO A 738 38.67 -9.80 15.16
CA PRO A 738 39.47 -9.56 13.96
C PRO A 738 38.90 -10.29 12.75
N ALA A 739 39.21 -9.75 11.56
CA ALA A 739 38.81 -10.41 10.30
C ALA A 739 39.45 -11.80 10.18
N ASP A 740 38.67 -12.73 9.64
CA ASP A 740 39.14 -14.08 9.31
C ASP A 740 40.05 -14.12 8.07
N ALA A 741 40.41 -15.31 7.62
CA ALA A 741 41.29 -15.50 6.46
C ALA A 741 40.66 -15.01 5.13
N SER A 742 39.33 -14.83 5.08
CA SER A 742 38.60 -14.27 3.92
C SER A 742 38.49 -12.76 3.97
N GLY A 743 38.86 -12.14 5.09
CA GLY A 743 38.75 -10.71 5.32
C GLY A 743 37.40 -10.28 5.95
N GLU A 744 36.54 -11.22 6.31
CA GLU A 744 35.27 -10.96 6.98
C GLU A 744 35.43 -10.90 8.50
N PRO A 745 34.73 -9.98 9.21
CA PRO A 745 34.79 -9.88 10.66
C PRO A 745 34.24 -11.13 11.33
N THR A 746 34.87 -11.58 12.41
CA THR A 746 34.35 -12.67 13.25
C THR A 746 33.52 -12.14 14.40
N PHE A 747 32.59 -12.95 14.90
CA PHE A 747 31.68 -12.55 15.98
C PHE A 747 31.68 -13.62 17.06
N THR A 748 31.62 -13.17 18.33
CA THR A 748 31.53 -14.07 19.48
C THR A 748 30.49 -13.60 20.46
N TRP A 749 29.79 -14.55 21.10
CA TRP A 749 28.89 -14.33 22.20
C TRP A 749 29.32 -15.22 23.39
N ASN A 750 29.55 -14.62 24.56
CA ASN A 750 30.10 -15.32 25.73
C ASN A 750 31.41 -16.09 25.45
N GLY A 751 32.18 -15.61 24.47
CA GLY A 751 33.45 -16.24 24.08
C GLY A 751 33.32 -17.40 23.08
N GLU A 752 32.09 -17.78 22.70
CA GLU A 752 31.81 -18.79 21.68
C GLU A 752 31.47 -18.11 20.35
N HIS A 753 31.61 -18.83 19.23
CA HIS A 753 31.35 -18.35 17.90
C HIS A 753 29.87 -17.94 17.74
N ALA A 754 29.61 -16.84 17.00
CA ALA A 754 28.27 -16.40 16.65
C ALA A 754 28.18 -16.15 15.14
N ASN A 755 27.12 -16.65 14.52
CA ASN A 755 26.83 -16.43 13.11
C ASN A 755 26.01 -15.14 12.95
N ARG A 756 26.36 -14.30 11.98
CA ARG A 756 25.68 -13.05 11.69
C ARG A 756 24.71 -13.19 10.53
N GLU A 757 23.50 -12.77 10.73
CA GLU A 757 22.45 -12.66 9.70
C GLU A 757 22.04 -11.20 9.53
N PHE A 758 21.73 -10.77 8.30
CA PHE A 758 21.25 -9.43 7.98
C PHE A 758 19.79 -9.48 7.59
N GLY A 759 18.97 -8.63 8.22
CA GLY A 759 17.53 -8.61 7.93
C GLY A 759 16.74 -7.60 8.76
N LYS A 760 15.52 -7.94 9.09
CA LYS A 760 14.63 -7.10 9.87
C LYS A 760 15.06 -6.98 11.33
N MET A 761 14.65 -5.90 11.99
CA MET A 761 14.73 -5.74 13.44
C MET A 761 13.47 -6.37 14.08
N GLY A 762 13.63 -7.17 15.11
CA GLY A 762 12.52 -7.85 15.76
C GLY A 762 12.86 -8.51 17.11
N LYS A 763 11.86 -8.63 17.99
CA LYS A 763 12.01 -9.21 19.35
C LYS A 763 12.49 -10.66 19.32
N SER A 764 11.94 -11.46 18.40
CA SER A 764 12.34 -12.87 18.24
C SER A 764 13.78 -13.01 17.79
N LEU A 765 14.33 -12.01 17.11
CA LEU A 765 15.72 -11.96 16.62
C LEU A 765 16.68 -11.35 17.65
N LYS A 766 16.18 -10.87 18.78
CA LYS A 766 16.96 -10.25 19.88
C LYS A 766 17.92 -9.14 19.41
N ASN A 767 17.52 -8.36 18.40
CA ASN A 767 18.32 -7.30 17.79
C ASN A 767 17.65 -5.92 17.85
N ILE A 768 16.67 -5.73 18.76
CA ILE A 768 15.92 -4.48 18.89
C ILE A 768 16.77 -3.44 19.64
N VAL A 769 16.79 -2.23 19.05
CA VAL A 769 17.21 -1.00 19.72
C VAL A 769 15.98 -0.11 19.90
N THR A 770 15.75 0.40 21.12
CA THR A 770 14.58 1.24 21.42
C THR A 770 14.90 2.72 21.28
N PRO A 771 13.92 3.58 20.94
CA PRO A 771 14.13 5.03 20.97
C PRO A 771 14.50 5.52 22.39
N ASP A 772 13.94 4.93 23.44
CA ASP A 772 14.26 5.29 24.82
C ASP A 772 15.76 5.15 25.11
N TYR A 773 16.39 4.07 24.65
CA TYR A 773 17.85 3.91 24.76
C TYR A 773 18.61 5.06 24.07
N MET A 774 18.10 5.52 22.91
CA MET A 774 18.73 6.62 22.17
C MET A 774 18.56 7.95 22.93
N TYR A 775 17.38 8.21 23.50
CA TYR A 775 17.12 9.44 24.26
C TYR A 775 18.01 9.51 25.51
N GLU A 776 18.16 8.40 26.22
CA GLU A 776 18.93 8.34 27.47
C GLU A 776 20.45 8.51 27.23
N ASN A 777 20.97 7.95 26.16
CA ASN A 777 22.42 7.91 25.92
C ASN A 777 22.93 9.02 24.99
N TYR A 778 22.08 9.58 24.11
CA TYR A 778 22.51 10.53 23.08
C TYR A 778 21.62 11.78 22.96
N GLY A 779 20.40 11.75 23.47
CA GLY A 779 19.38 12.78 23.24
C GLY A 779 18.60 12.59 21.96
N ALA A 780 17.40 13.17 21.91
CA ALA A 780 16.46 13.05 20.78
C ALA A 780 17.03 13.73 19.53
N ASP A 781 17.64 14.91 19.63
CA ASP A 781 18.18 15.62 18.48
C ASP A 781 19.34 14.87 17.81
N THR A 782 20.18 14.21 18.59
CA THR A 782 21.25 13.36 18.05
C THR A 782 20.66 12.14 17.32
N PHE A 783 19.62 11.55 17.87
CA PHE A 783 18.91 10.43 17.26
C PHE A 783 18.23 10.85 15.93
N ARG A 784 17.50 11.96 15.91
CA ARG A 784 16.88 12.54 14.72
C ARG A 784 17.92 12.83 13.63
N LEU A 785 19.01 13.48 14.01
CA LEU A 785 20.10 13.79 13.10
C LEU A 785 20.73 12.54 12.48
N TYR A 786 20.93 11.49 13.28
CA TYR A 786 21.49 10.23 12.81
C TYR A 786 20.57 9.53 11.82
N GLU A 787 19.29 9.37 12.14
CA GLU A 787 18.27 8.80 11.25
C GLU A 787 18.25 9.52 9.89
N MET A 788 18.22 10.84 9.91
CA MET A 788 18.17 11.66 8.70
C MET A 788 19.50 11.70 7.93
N SER A 789 20.61 11.35 8.56
CA SER A 789 21.94 11.34 7.93
C SER A 789 22.36 10.02 7.32
N MET A 790 21.65 8.93 7.62
CA MET A 790 22.07 7.58 7.22
C MET A 790 22.15 7.37 5.70
N GLY A 791 21.57 8.26 4.87
CA GLY A 791 21.59 8.28 3.41
C GLY A 791 20.23 8.60 2.79
N PRO A 792 19.93 8.26 1.50
CA PRO A 792 18.65 8.55 0.87
C PRO A 792 17.48 7.91 1.64
N LEU A 793 16.39 8.66 1.87
CA LEU A 793 15.25 8.19 2.69
C LEU A 793 14.55 6.95 2.14
N ASP A 794 14.60 6.74 0.83
CA ASP A 794 13.93 5.64 0.11
C ASP A 794 14.75 4.34 0.05
N GLU A 795 15.99 4.36 0.59
CA GLU A 795 16.86 3.17 0.62
C GLU A 795 16.86 2.52 2.00
N SER A 796 16.82 1.18 2.02
CA SER A 796 16.99 0.39 3.26
C SER A 796 18.45 0.29 3.67
N ARG A 797 18.72 0.28 4.99
CA ARG A 797 20.10 0.28 5.49
C ARG A 797 20.22 -0.30 6.89
N PRO A 798 21.41 -0.80 7.26
CA PRO A 798 21.65 -1.36 8.59
C PRO A 798 21.79 -0.26 9.64
N TRP A 799 21.14 -0.49 10.79
CA TRP A 799 21.37 0.28 12.01
C TRP A 799 22.74 -0.01 12.60
N ASN A 800 23.43 1.04 13.02
CA ASN A 800 24.68 0.92 13.76
C ASN A 800 24.76 1.98 14.85
N THR A 801 24.52 1.61 16.09
CA THR A 801 24.53 2.51 17.26
C THR A 801 25.88 3.23 17.44
N ARG A 802 27.01 2.62 17.06
CA ARG A 802 28.34 3.25 17.17
C ARG A 802 28.47 4.51 16.30
N ASN A 803 27.77 4.59 15.19
CA ASN A 803 27.84 5.71 14.26
C ASN A 803 27.10 6.96 14.76
N VAL A 804 26.20 6.81 15.73
CA VAL A 804 25.41 7.91 16.33
C VAL A 804 26.33 8.99 16.93
N VAL A 805 27.48 8.60 17.45
CA VAL A 805 28.48 9.51 18.03
C VAL A 805 28.94 10.59 17.03
N GLY A 806 28.89 10.32 15.72
CA GLY A 806 29.21 11.31 14.68
C GLY A 806 28.25 12.51 14.73
N GLY A 807 26.97 12.25 14.85
CA GLY A 807 25.92 13.28 15.01
C GLY A 807 26.10 14.09 16.30
N MET A 808 26.35 13.41 17.42
CA MET A 808 26.60 14.07 18.70
C MET A 808 27.78 15.05 18.61
N ARG A 809 28.90 14.64 18.01
CA ARG A 809 30.08 15.49 17.82
C ARG A 809 29.81 16.70 16.93
N PHE A 810 28.93 16.57 15.92
CA PHE A 810 28.52 17.71 15.10
C PHE A 810 27.73 18.72 15.94
N LEU A 811 26.70 18.26 16.68
CA LEU A 811 25.91 19.14 17.56
C LEU A 811 26.76 19.81 18.65
N GLN A 812 27.70 19.08 19.24
CA GLN A 812 28.67 19.64 20.18
C GLN A 812 29.55 20.75 19.58
N ARG A 813 30.00 20.62 18.32
CA ARG A 813 30.78 21.67 17.65
C ARG A 813 29.90 22.89 17.37
N LEU A 814 28.65 22.67 16.91
CA LEU A 814 27.74 23.78 16.67
C LEU A 814 27.40 24.51 17.97
N TRP A 815 27.13 23.77 19.04
CA TRP A 815 26.91 24.35 20.37
C TRP A 815 28.03 25.28 20.79
N ARG A 816 29.30 24.86 20.69
CA ARG A 816 30.48 25.68 21.01
C ARG A 816 30.65 26.87 20.10
N ASN A 817 30.14 26.84 18.88
CA ASN A 817 30.16 28.01 17.98
C ASN A 817 29.25 29.14 18.46
N VAL A 818 28.26 28.82 19.32
CA VAL A 818 27.23 29.74 19.77
C VAL A 818 27.34 30.02 21.27
N VAL A 819 27.61 28.99 22.09
CA VAL A 819 27.54 29.01 23.56
C VAL A 819 28.93 28.76 24.15
N ASP A 820 29.35 29.63 25.05
CA ASP A 820 30.51 29.39 25.90
C ASP A 820 30.18 28.29 26.92
N GLU A 821 30.87 27.17 26.85
CA GLU A 821 30.60 25.99 27.68
C GLU A 821 30.88 26.23 29.20
N THR A 822 31.62 27.32 29.55
CA THR A 822 31.92 27.67 30.95
C THR A 822 30.84 28.56 31.55
N THR A 823 30.36 29.52 30.80
CA THR A 823 29.39 30.54 31.27
C THR A 823 27.95 30.21 30.89
N GLY A 824 27.72 29.39 29.88
CA GLY A 824 26.40 29.11 29.31
C GLY A 824 25.77 30.27 28.52
N GLN A 825 26.55 31.33 28.26
CA GLN A 825 26.07 32.50 27.51
C GLN A 825 26.50 32.44 26.04
N ALA A 826 25.77 33.14 25.17
CA ALA A 826 26.18 33.31 23.78
C ALA A 826 27.47 34.11 23.67
N HIS A 827 28.38 33.73 22.76
CA HIS A 827 29.66 34.40 22.55
C HIS A 827 29.95 34.71 21.07
N VAL A 828 28.93 34.88 20.26
CA VAL A 828 29.05 35.28 18.85
C VAL A 828 29.49 36.70 18.68
N THR A 829 30.06 37.08 17.53
CA THR A 829 30.41 38.47 17.18
C THR A 829 29.37 39.09 16.25
N GLU A 830 29.18 40.41 16.38
CA GLU A 830 28.33 41.19 15.48
C GLU A 830 29.09 41.67 14.21
N ASP A 831 30.32 41.25 14.02
CA ASP A 831 31.11 41.59 12.84
C ASP A 831 30.47 41.00 11.55
N THR A 832 30.58 41.74 10.46
CA THR A 832 30.18 41.26 9.15
C THR A 832 31.08 40.09 8.72
N PRO A 833 30.51 38.96 8.29
CA PRO A 833 31.28 37.85 7.76
C PRO A 833 32.15 38.28 6.57
N ASP A 834 33.33 37.68 6.43
CA ASP A 834 34.16 37.88 5.26
C ASP A 834 33.54 37.33 3.97
N GLU A 835 34.04 37.75 2.81
CA GLU A 835 33.50 37.35 1.51
C GLU A 835 33.46 35.82 1.33
N LYS A 836 34.47 35.11 1.81
CA LYS A 836 34.57 33.65 1.74
C LYS A 836 33.44 33.00 2.56
N THR A 837 33.21 33.51 3.74
CA THR A 837 32.11 33.05 4.62
C THR A 837 30.73 33.35 4.00
N LEU A 838 30.57 34.58 3.42
CA LEU A 838 29.32 34.95 2.74
C LEU A 838 29.02 34.05 1.52
N LYS A 839 30.02 33.77 0.69
CA LYS A 839 29.86 32.83 -0.46
C LYS A 839 29.49 31.44 0.01
N LEU A 840 30.18 30.87 1.00
CA LEU A 840 29.86 29.55 1.52
C LEU A 840 28.48 29.50 2.14
N LEU A 841 28.11 30.51 2.94
CA LEU A 841 26.77 30.60 3.57
C LEU A 841 25.65 30.60 2.51
N ASN A 842 25.72 31.48 1.53
CA ASN A 842 24.66 31.65 0.55
C ASN A 842 24.54 30.44 -0.40
N ASN A 843 25.68 29.85 -0.80
CA ASN A 843 25.63 28.55 -1.51
C ASN A 843 25.01 27.47 -0.65
N THR A 844 25.35 27.39 0.64
CA THR A 844 24.75 26.41 1.56
C THR A 844 23.24 26.62 1.68
N ILE A 845 22.75 27.86 1.82
CA ILE A 845 21.33 28.17 1.88
C ILE A 845 20.61 27.67 0.60
N ALA A 846 21.13 28.04 -0.58
CA ALA A 846 20.53 27.63 -1.85
C ALA A 846 20.49 26.10 -2.02
N GLU A 847 21.60 25.44 -1.72
CA GLU A 847 21.74 24.00 -1.85
C GLU A 847 20.90 23.24 -0.82
N VAL A 848 20.91 23.66 0.47
CA VAL A 848 20.08 23.00 1.51
C VAL A 848 18.59 23.17 1.21
N THR A 849 18.18 24.34 0.70
CA THR A 849 16.79 24.54 0.26
C THR A 849 16.38 23.52 -0.80
N ALA A 850 17.21 23.34 -1.83
CA ALA A 850 16.97 22.35 -2.88
C ALA A 850 16.94 20.88 -2.35
N GLU A 851 17.79 20.57 -1.36
CA GLU A 851 17.81 19.25 -0.74
C GLU A 851 16.54 19.01 0.13
N MET A 852 16.07 20.02 0.85
CA MET A 852 14.84 19.93 1.64
C MET A 852 13.61 19.75 0.75
N GLU A 853 13.48 20.49 -0.34
CA GLU A 853 12.42 20.32 -1.33
C GLU A 853 12.47 18.95 -2.02
N GLY A 854 13.69 18.41 -2.21
CA GLY A 854 13.91 17.08 -2.77
C GLY A 854 13.79 15.94 -1.77
N MET A 855 13.44 16.20 -0.51
CA MET A 855 13.40 15.19 0.57
C MET A 855 14.72 14.41 0.73
N ARG A 856 15.84 15.13 0.66
CA ARG A 856 17.21 14.58 0.81
C ARG A 856 17.92 15.16 2.04
N PRO A 857 17.42 14.91 3.26
CA PRO A 857 18.00 15.47 4.48
C PRO A 857 19.46 15.04 4.71
N ASN A 858 19.86 13.86 4.26
CA ASN A 858 21.23 13.38 4.37
C ASN A 858 22.24 14.26 3.64
N THR A 859 21.93 14.74 2.45
CA THR A 859 22.78 15.67 1.69
C THR A 859 22.70 17.07 2.26
N ALA A 860 21.54 17.52 2.74
CA ALA A 860 21.40 18.76 3.48
C ALA A 860 22.31 18.80 4.71
N ILE A 861 22.29 17.75 5.54
CA ILE A 861 23.14 17.62 6.74
C ILE A 861 24.63 17.69 6.35
N ALA A 862 25.04 17.02 5.28
CA ALA A 862 26.43 17.06 4.84
C ALA A 862 26.90 18.50 4.51
N LYS A 863 26.05 19.31 3.89
CA LYS A 863 26.33 20.73 3.58
C LYS A 863 26.37 21.58 4.84
N LEU A 864 25.45 21.35 5.78
CA LEU A 864 25.47 22.04 7.07
C LEU A 864 26.74 21.73 7.89
N ILE A 865 27.23 20.49 7.83
CA ILE A 865 28.49 20.10 8.47
C ILE A 865 29.67 20.88 7.87
N VAL A 866 29.71 21.07 6.55
CA VAL A 866 30.79 21.86 5.88
C VAL A 866 30.76 23.31 6.37
N LEU A 867 29.59 23.95 6.38
CA LEU A 867 29.45 25.32 6.87
C LEU A 867 29.85 25.42 8.34
N ASN A 868 29.35 24.52 9.21
CA ASN A 868 29.69 24.50 10.63
C ASN A 868 31.19 24.33 10.88
N ASN A 869 31.88 23.46 10.13
CA ASN A 869 33.33 23.27 10.23
C ASN A 869 34.11 24.53 9.82
N HIS A 870 33.65 25.26 8.80
CA HIS A 870 34.22 26.52 8.42
C HIS A 870 34.11 27.57 9.56
N LEU A 871 32.88 27.71 10.14
CA LEU A 871 32.64 28.65 11.24
C LEU A 871 33.48 28.30 12.48
N THR A 872 33.62 27.01 12.79
CA THR A 872 34.49 26.54 13.91
C THR A 872 35.96 26.94 13.74
N GLY A 873 36.41 27.10 12.50
CA GLY A 873 37.79 27.53 12.19
C GLY A 873 38.04 29.05 12.31
N LEU A 874 37.01 29.86 12.51
CA LEU A 874 37.11 31.30 12.66
C LEU A 874 37.56 31.66 14.09
N LYS A 875 38.18 32.81 14.26
CA LYS A 875 38.56 33.32 15.57
C LYS A 875 37.39 33.74 16.43
N ALA A 876 36.33 34.22 15.80
CA ALA A 876 35.05 34.53 16.39
C ALA A 876 33.96 34.20 15.36
N VAL A 877 32.83 33.68 15.79
CA VAL A 877 31.74 33.26 14.91
C VAL A 877 30.78 34.42 14.70
N PRO A 878 30.60 34.89 13.46
CA PRO A 878 29.64 35.96 13.18
C PRO A 878 28.19 35.47 13.39
N ARG A 879 27.41 36.25 14.15
CA ARG A 879 25.95 36.01 14.33
C ARG A 879 25.26 35.87 12.97
N ALA A 880 25.52 36.76 12.04
CA ALA A 880 24.92 36.79 10.70
C ALA A 880 25.22 35.54 9.86
N ALA A 881 26.18 34.70 10.25
CA ALA A 881 26.47 33.43 9.57
C ALA A 881 25.93 32.20 10.33
N VAL A 882 25.87 32.25 11.67
CA VAL A 882 25.44 31.10 12.45
C VAL A 882 23.92 31.03 12.63
N GLU A 883 23.20 32.15 12.67
CA GLU A 883 21.75 32.16 12.75
C GLU A 883 21.08 31.46 11.54
N PRO A 884 21.46 31.74 10.28
CA PRO A 884 20.94 30.97 9.15
C PRO A 884 21.28 29.47 9.22
N LEU A 885 22.46 29.09 9.73
CA LEU A 885 22.80 27.68 9.94
C LEU A 885 21.85 27.00 10.95
N ILE A 886 21.55 27.68 12.08
CA ILE A 886 20.60 27.20 13.10
C ILE A 886 19.23 27.05 12.50
N LEU A 887 18.73 28.00 11.74
CA LEU A 887 17.43 27.96 11.09
C LEU A 887 17.32 26.78 10.09
N MET A 888 18.37 26.55 9.28
CA MET A 888 18.41 25.44 8.33
C MET A 888 18.50 24.06 9.03
N LEU A 889 19.11 23.97 10.20
CA LEU A 889 19.21 22.73 10.98
C LEU A 889 17.96 22.48 11.83
N ALA A 890 17.18 23.49 12.15
CA ALA A 890 16.02 23.42 13.05
C ALA A 890 15.00 22.32 12.70
N PRO A 891 14.65 22.07 11.43
CA PRO A 891 13.77 20.94 11.10
C PRO A 891 14.31 19.57 11.53
N ILE A 892 15.62 19.41 11.58
CA ILE A 892 16.29 18.13 11.84
C ILE A 892 16.59 17.96 13.34
N ALA A 893 17.15 18.98 13.98
CA ALA A 893 17.53 18.99 15.39
C ALA A 893 16.89 20.19 16.13
N PRO A 894 15.56 20.15 16.33
CA PRO A 894 14.79 21.33 16.72
C PRO A 894 15.10 21.84 18.14
N HIS A 895 15.35 20.96 19.10
CA HIS A 895 15.47 21.38 20.50
C HIS A 895 16.77 22.15 20.77
N ILE A 896 17.90 21.67 20.29
CA ILE A 896 19.18 22.37 20.43
C ILE A 896 19.16 23.71 19.66
N CYS A 897 18.49 23.73 18.49
CA CYS A 897 18.36 24.94 17.70
C CYS A 897 17.51 26.01 18.43
N GLU A 898 16.38 25.62 19.02
CA GLU A 898 15.56 26.51 19.88
C GLU A 898 16.36 27.05 21.06
N GLU A 899 17.14 26.21 21.73
CA GLU A 899 17.94 26.66 22.87
C GLU A 899 19.01 27.66 22.44
N MET A 900 19.73 27.40 21.34
CA MET A 900 20.71 28.34 20.81
C MET A 900 20.06 29.65 20.35
N TRP A 901 18.89 29.58 19.69
CA TRP A 901 18.10 30.72 19.26
C TRP A 901 17.72 31.63 20.43
N SER A 902 17.20 31.03 21.52
CA SER A 902 16.87 31.73 22.76
C SER A 902 18.12 32.37 23.40
N LYS A 903 19.26 31.66 23.43
CA LYS A 903 20.54 32.22 23.98
C LYS A 903 21.10 33.38 23.17
N LEU A 904 20.79 33.41 21.87
CA LEU A 904 21.11 34.56 20.99
C LEU A 904 20.23 35.77 21.25
N GLY A 905 19.24 35.67 22.16
CA GLY A 905 18.40 36.77 22.61
C GLY A 905 17.06 36.91 21.89
N HIS A 906 16.67 35.92 21.08
CA HIS A 906 15.34 35.87 20.46
C HIS A 906 14.29 35.41 21.46
N ALA A 907 13.17 36.13 21.53
CA ALA A 907 12.08 35.86 22.49
C ALA A 907 11.07 34.81 21.96
N GLU A 908 10.87 34.77 20.66
CA GLU A 908 9.91 33.89 20.00
C GLU A 908 10.58 32.57 19.55
N SER A 909 9.77 31.52 19.43
CA SER A 909 10.24 30.23 18.91
C SER A 909 10.71 30.35 17.46
N LEU A 910 11.82 29.73 17.14
CA LEU A 910 12.35 29.69 15.77
C LEU A 910 11.42 28.94 14.79
N SER A 911 10.47 28.17 15.29
CA SER A 911 9.48 27.48 14.45
C SER A 911 8.57 28.42 13.67
N ALA A 912 8.50 29.71 14.08
CA ALA A 912 7.75 30.77 13.40
C ALA A 912 8.62 31.63 12.46
N GLU A 913 9.95 31.46 12.54
CA GLU A 913 10.88 32.24 11.73
C GLU A 913 10.85 31.80 10.26
N PRO A 914 11.03 32.74 9.32
CA PRO A 914 11.07 32.41 7.91
C PRO A 914 12.33 31.60 7.57
N TRP A 915 12.19 30.68 6.62
CA TRP A 915 13.32 29.95 6.06
C TRP A 915 14.34 30.92 5.42
N PRO A 916 15.64 30.75 5.66
CA PRO A 916 16.68 31.63 5.12
C PRO A 916 16.64 31.70 3.59
N VAL A 917 16.82 32.90 3.05
CA VAL A 917 16.88 33.13 1.60
C VAL A 917 18.33 33.50 1.21
N ALA A 918 18.83 32.81 0.20
CA ALA A 918 20.16 33.07 -0.29
C ALA A 918 20.25 34.43 -1.00
N ASP A 919 21.31 35.19 -0.72
CA ASP A 919 21.65 36.41 -1.47
C ASP A 919 22.35 36.00 -2.77
N GLU A 920 21.67 36.21 -3.89
CA GLU A 920 22.15 35.81 -5.22
C GLU A 920 23.53 36.39 -5.58
N ARG A 921 23.94 37.51 -4.98
CA ARG A 921 25.28 38.13 -5.20
C ARG A 921 26.42 37.21 -4.78
N TYR A 922 26.15 36.29 -3.85
CA TYR A 922 27.11 35.33 -3.30
C TYR A 922 26.85 33.90 -3.69
N VAL A 923 25.80 33.62 -4.48
CA VAL A 923 25.48 32.28 -4.98
C VAL A 923 26.29 32.03 -6.25
N GLY A 924 27.00 30.92 -6.29
CA GLY A 924 27.82 30.46 -7.39
C GLY A 924 29.19 29.99 -6.88
N HIS A 925 29.73 29.01 -7.56
CA HIS A 925 31.04 28.45 -7.24
C HIS A 925 32.07 29.02 -8.25
N ASP A 926 33.13 29.64 -7.76
CA ASP A 926 34.27 30.04 -8.60
C ASP A 926 35.02 28.79 -9.09
N THR A 927 34.91 27.70 -8.36
CA THR A 927 35.57 26.42 -8.67
C THR A 927 34.59 25.25 -8.57
N VAL A 928 34.90 24.17 -9.25
CA VAL A 928 34.17 22.90 -9.21
C VAL A 928 35.14 21.73 -9.12
N THR A 929 34.75 20.66 -8.43
CA THR A 929 35.56 19.45 -8.38
C THR A 929 35.45 18.67 -9.68
N ALA A 930 36.47 18.62 -10.48
CA ALA A 930 36.63 17.78 -11.64
C ALA A 930 37.12 16.38 -11.22
N VAL A 931 36.37 15.35 -11.61
CA VAL A 931 36.70 13.95 -11.32
C VAL A 931 37.54 13.37 -12.45
N VAL A 932 38.76 12.90 -12.13
CA VAL A 932 39.64 12.22 -13.09
C VAL A 932 39.53 10.70 -12.94
N GLN A 933 39.12 10.03 -14.00
CA GLN A 933 38.93 8.58 -14.04
C GLN A 933 39.92 7.91 -15.00
N ILE A 934 40.42 6.73 -14.61
CA ILE A 934 41.17 5.82 -15.49
C ILE A 934 40.40 4.51 -15.56
N LYS A 935 40.00 4.08 -16.77
CA LYS A 935 39.16 2.90 -17.00
C LYS A 935 37.89 2.88 -16.11
N GLY A 936 37.23 4.02 -15.99
CA GLY A 936 35.97 4.17 -15.20
C GLY A 936 36.16 4.26 -13.68
N LYS A 937 37.39 4.12 -13.15
CA LYS A 937 37.68 4.23 -11.71
C LYS A 937 38.24 5.62 -11.39
N VAL A 938 37.69 6.32 -10.40
CA VAL A 938 38.20 7.62 -9.92
C VAL A 938 39.64 7.46 -9.41
N ARG A 939 40.52 8.37 -9.87
CA ARG A 939 41.94 8.34 -9.54
C ARG A 939 42.47 9.65 -8.97
N ALA A 940 41.83 10.75 -9.31
CA ALA A 940 42.11 12.07 -8.74
C ALA A 940 40.83 12.94 -8.73
N LYS A 941 40.83 13.93 -7.89
CA LYS A 941 39.85 15.03 -7.86
C LYS A 941 40.62 16.34 -7.94
N LEU A 942 40.20 17.25 -8.81
CA LEU A 942 40.83 18.54 -9.02
C LEU A 942 39.84 19.67 -8.76
N GLU A 943 40.21 20.64 -7.95
CA GLU A 943 39.47 21.88 -7.82
C GLU A 943 39.87 22.81 -8.97
N VAL A 944 38.93 23.07 -9.88
CA VAL A 944 39.19 23.87 -11.10
C VAL A 944 38.14 24.96 -11.27
N PRO A 945 38.44 26.07 -11.93
CA PRO A 945 37.45 27.09 -12.25
C PRO A 945 36.25 26.51 -13.00
N VAL A 946 35.04 27.04 -12.72
CA VAL A 946 33.80 26.58 -13.37
C VAL A 946 33.86 26.78 -14.89
N ASP A 947 34.56 27.81 -15.33
CA ASP A 947 34.74 28.19 -16.73
C ASP A 947 36.06 27.69 -17.33
N ILE A 948 36.73 26.70 -16.68
CA ILE A 948 38.01 26.16 -17.14
C ILE A 948 37.91 25.66 -18.59
N ASP A 949 38.88 26.06 -19.40
CA ASP A 949 39.01 25.54 -20.76
C ASP A 949 39.21 24.01 -20.76
N PRO A 950 38.50 23.25 -21.63
CA PRO A 950 38.65 21.80 -21.71
C PRO A 950 40.10 21.32 -21.90
N ALA A 951 40.94 22.05 -22.62
CA ALA A 951 42.34 21.68 -22.84
C ALA A 951 43.19 21.89 -21.57
N ASP A 952 42.91 22.95 -20.80
CA ASP A 952 43.55 23.18 -19.51
C ASP A 952 43.12 22.15 -18.47
N LEU A 953 41.87 21.75 -18.47
CA LEU A 953 41.39 20.68 -17.61
C LEU A 953 42.01 19.32 -17.97
N GLU A 954 42.16 19.00 -19.25
CA GLU A 954 42.87 17.82 -19.72
C GLU A 954 44.32 17.79 -19.23
N LYS A 955 45.03 18.90 -19.40
CA LYS A 955 46.42 19.03 -18.97
C LYS A 955 46.58 18.82 -17.46
N GLN A 956 45.72 19.45 -16.65
CA GLN A 956 45.75 19.29 -15.18
C GLN A 956 45.39 17.83 -14.78
N ALA A 957 44.43 17.25 -15.45
CA ALA A 957 44.00 15.87 -15.18
C ALA A 957 45.11 14.84 -15.51
N LEU A 958 45.79 15.02 -16.63
CA LEU A 958 46.92 14.15 -17.00
C LEU A 958 48.09 14.32 -16.02
N ALA A 959 48.39 15.55 -15.59
CA ALA A 959 49.41 15.80 -14.58
C ALA A 959 49.09 15.15 -13.24
N ALA A 960 47.83 15.20 -12.80
CA ALA A 960 47.39 14.65 -11.53
C ALA A 960 47.44 13.11 -11.45
N VAL A 961 47.47 12.41 -12.58
CA VAL A 961 47.53 10.95 -12.64
C VAL A 961 48.76 10.43 -13.40
N ALA A 962 49.78 11.27 -13.65
CA ALA A 962 50.97 10.93 -14.43
C ALA A 962 51.67 9.66 -13.92
N ASP A 963 51.81 9.52 -12.59
CA ASP A 963 52.43 8.35 -11.93
C ASP A 963 51.68 7.05 -12.25
N ARG A 964 50.38 7.16 -12.48
CA ARG A 964 49.50 6.00 -12.76
C ARG A 964 49.46 5.64 -14.24
N LEU A 965 49.89 6.51 -15.12
CA LEU A 965 50.03 6.28 -16.56
C LEU A 965 51.41 5.71 -16.94
N GLY A 966 52.34 5.64 -15.98
CA GLY A 966 53.66 5.02 -16.17
C GLY A 966 54.52 5.66 -17.27
N GLY A 967 54.34 6.98 -17.52
CA GLY A 967 55.06 7.72 -18.54
C GLY A 967 54.63 7.44 -19.98
N LYS A 968 53.53 6.70 -20.19
CA LYS A 968 52.93 6.46 -21.51
C LYS A 968 51.84 7.48 -21.80
N GLU A 969 51.78 7.95 -23.03
CA GLU A 969 50.64 8.77 -23.47
C GLU A 969 49.36 7.95 -23.50
N PRO A 970 48.21 8.50 -23.01
CA PRO A 970 46.94 7.77 -23.03
C PRO A 970 46.45 7.59 -24.47
N ARG A 971 45.79 6.45 -24.71
CA ARG A 971 45.18 6.16 -26.01
C ARG A 971 44.03 7.13 -26.36
N LYS A 972 43.29 7.60 -25.35
CA LYS A 972 42.19 8.54 -25.51
C LYS A 972 41.90 9.25 -24.20
N VAL A 973 41.68 10.56 -24.28
CA VAL A 973 41.17 11.39 -23.18
C VAL A 973 39.81 11.93 -23.59
N ILE A 974 38.81 11.80 -22.72
CA ILE A 974 37.46 12.33 -22.92
C ILE A 974 37.23 13.35 -21.81
N VAL A 975 37.17 14.63 -22.21
CA VAL A 975 36.95 15.76 -21.31
C VAL A 975 35.49 16.21 -21.42
N LYS A 976 34.79 16.25 -20.27
CA LYS A 976 33.50 16.92 -20.11
C LYS A 976 33.67 18.01 -19.07
N ALA A 977 34.29 19.13 -19.51
CA ALA A 977 34.54 20.29 -18.64
C ALA A 977 33.20 20.81 -18.08
N PRO A 978 33.23 21.34 -16.84
CA PRO A 978 34.32 21.31 -15.89
C PRO A 978 34.37 20.07 -14.98
N LYS A 979 33.50 19.08 -15.17
CA LYS A 979 33.15 18.05 -14.14
C LYS A 979 33.92 16.74 -14.21
N ILE A 980 34.33 16.27 -15.42
CA ILE A 980 34.88 14.92 -15.53
C ILE A 980 35.93 14.82 -16.66
N VAL A 981 37.01 14.12 -16.37
CA VAL A 981 37.99 13.66 -17.36
C VAL A 981 38.11 12.12 -17.27
N SER A 982 37.83 11.43 -18.35
CA SER A 982 37.98 9.98 -18.45
C SER A 982 39.16 9.62 -19.35
N ILE A 983 40.13 8.90 -18.79
CA ILE A 983 41.37 8.55 -19.45
C ILE A 983 41.36 7.05 -19.79
N VAL A 984 41.60 6.73 -21.04
CA VAL A 984 41.83 5.37 -21.54
C VAL A 984 43.37 5.24 -21.71
N PRO A 985 44.05 4.46 -20.89
CA PRO A 985 45.50 4.32 -21.01
C PRO A 985 45.88 3.56 -22.30
N ALA A 986 47.13 3.75 -22.73
CA ALA A 986 47.71 2.88 -23.75
C ALA A 986 47.79 1.44 -23.22
N GLU A 987 47.72 0.46 -24.08
CA GLU A 987 47.86 -0.97 -23.72
C GLU A 987 49.24 -1.30 -23.21
#